data_56e5f1e28a3ef375374c68e8f0e04166
#
_entry.id   56e5f1e28a3ef375374c68e8f0e04166
#
_cell.length_a   1.000
_cell.length_b   1.000
_cell.length_c   1.000
_cell.angle_alpha   90.00
_cell.angle_beta   90.00
_cell.angle_gamma   90.00
#
_symmetry.space_group_name_H-M   'P 1'
#
loop_
_entity.id
_entity.type
_entity.pdbx_description
1 polymer ?
#
loop_
_entity_poly.entity_id
_entity_poly.type
_entity_poly.pdbx_seq_one_letter_code
_entity_poly.pdbx_strand_id
1 'polypeptide(L)'
;MSTASTVAAETRMLRADLTGQPRAERRPAMANTEDVRPGLSLTSRSLRRDGRPWLPVSGELHYTRVPRERWTERLRLMRAGGISVVSTYVFWLHHEPVRGETRFDGRYDVAAFVDAVRAEGLEVILRIGPWAHGEMRNGGFPDWVQQLPVQHRTDDPAYLELIREWFGRLAAALDGRCTPETVLGIQLDNELYDQPGHLATLKRLAREAGLSAPLWTATAWGGADLPDPEVLPLWGGYGDGFWVDPGEPWDPTFRAHYFFSDTWDDPGIGADVRGEEAGHRSELSSWFPAATCELGGGMATAYHRRPRLDALDIAAVAHAKLGSGSAWQGYYMYAGGTNPGPGLEETQATGYPNDMTRLSYDFHAPIGESGRTAPSHAALRLQHAFVEAFGERLAPMASYLPEVRPSGVEDAETLRWAVRADDGSGFIFIGRHQPHVPLQAYRGARLSVDTRHGTVELPSAPVDIPSGTLARWPLGLEVGGVTVDWATASAVTVLSGSADTPPTLVLIEDAGIPVEVAHDGFAHAVTRGAAPVRIEEADGAALDVLVLPAADAPRVWVVDAAAGGRRLFVSSDELAWDAAGRVSVRASGDAPDVREYVDGSWLTPDWEHVDGAGVEATIDVRTLREASSPSGEYGSRDGRQAAPDDTLLDNHAAVYRLEIPEGLDADAVLRVRWAGDVAQLRVDGRTATDRFWDGSEFVANLRDIGAGPDASVELHVLPLRRDTGVHLPADAAARLAASAGGLCELADARIDQRARWREIR
;
A
#
# COMPACT_ATOMS: atom_id res chain seq x y z
N MET A 1 13.74 -52.28 14.85
CA MET A 1 13.04 -52.01 13.58
C MET A 1 11.68 -51.44 13.94
N SER A 2 11.58 -50.11 13.95
CA SER A 2 10.33 -49.40 14.23
C SER A 2 9.74 -49.05 12.87
N THR A 3 8.63 -49.68 12.53
CA THR A 3 7.83 -49.36 11.36
C THR A 3 7.13 -48.03 11.61
N ALA A 4 7.64 -46.94 11.01
CA ALA A 4 6.91 -45.70 10.92
C ALA A 4 5.69 -45.96 10.04
N SER A 5 4.52 -45.99 10.66
CA SER A 5 3.23 -45.98 9.96
C SER A 5 3.09 -44.60 9.29
N THR A 6 3.27 -44.53 7.98
CA THR A 6 2.80 -43.41 7.14
C THR A 6 1.28 -43.40 7.22
N VAL A 7 0.71 -42.60 8.10
CA VAL A 7 -0.69 -42.24 8.05
C VAL A 7 -0.84 -41.45 6.73
N ALA A 8 -1.50 -42.06 5.75
CA ALA A 8 -1.93 -41.35 4.54
C ALA A 8 -2.79 -40.18 5.00
N ALA A 9 -2.37 -38.96 4.68
CA ALA A 9 -3.16 -37.79 4.96
C ALA A 9 -4.53 -37.96 4.27
N GLU A 10 -5.61 -37.99 5.04
CA GLU A 10 -6.95 -38.04 4.49
C GLU A 10 -7.11 -36.80 3.59
N THR A 11 -7.37 -37.06 2.33
CA THR A 11 -7.67 -36.00 1.34
C THR A 11 -8.92 -35.27 1.77
N ARG A 12 -8.80 -34.02 2.20
CA ARG A 12 -9.94 -33.18 2.54
C ARG A 12 -10.37 -32.44 1.28
N MET A 13 -11.52 -32.80 0.73
CA MET A 13 -12.17 -32.03 -0.33
C MET A 13 -12.76 -30.75 0.28
N LEU A 14 -12.28 -29.59 -0.17
CA LEU A 14 -12.75 -28.26 0.23
C LEU A 14 -13.76 -27.77 -0.80
N ARG A 15 -14.97 -27.40 -0.37
CA ARG A 15 -16.07 -27.08 -1.29
C ARG A 15 -16.48 -25.62 -1.23
N ALA A 16 -16.83 -25.06 -2.40
CA ALA A 16 -17.51 -23.79 -2.56
C ALA A 16 -18.65 -23.93 -3.57
N ASP A 17 -19.81 -23.36 -3.26
CA ASP A 17 -21.01 -23.37 -4.10
C ASP A 17 -21.25 -21.98 -4.74
N LEU A 18 -21.15 -21.90 -6.06
CA LEU A 18 -21.37 -20.71 -6.87
C LEU A 18 -22.73 -20.70 -7.56
N THR A 19 -23.60 -21.68 -7.29
CA THR A 19 -24.90 -21.80 -7.96
C THR A 19 -25.92 -20.76 -7.47
N GLY A 20 -25.65 -20.15 -6.31
CA GLY A 20 -26.49 -19.09 -5.73
C GLY A 20 -26.60 -17.86 -6.64
N GLN A 21 -27.75 -17.20 -6.59
CA GLN A 21 -27.94 -15.94 -7.31
C GLN A 21 -27.18 -14.83 -6.59
N PRO A 22 -26.26 -14.10 -7.28
CA PRO A 22 -25.65 -12.93 -6.68
C PRO A 22 -26.69 -11.84 -6.39
N ARG A 23 -26.46 -11.02 -5.37
CA ARG A 23 -27.36 -9.89 -5.05
C ARG A 23 -27.53 -8.99 -6.27
N ALA A 24 -28.74 -8.48 -6.49
CA ALA A 24 -29.00 -7.56 -7.60
C ALA A 24 -28.14 -6.30 -7.49
N GLU A 25 -27.59 -5.86 -8.59
CA GLU A 25 -26.82 -4.63 -8.66
C GLU A 25 -27.74 -3.41 -8.46
N ARG A 26 -27.32 -2.45 -7.64
CA ARG A 26 -28.05 -1.21 -7.32
C ARG A 26 -27.21 0.00 -7.75
N ARG A 27 -27.88 1.14 -7.92
CA ARG A 27 -27.21 2.42 -8.21
C ARG A 27 -27.46 3.38 -7.04
N PRO A 28 -26.44 3.78 -6.29
CA PRO A 28 -26.54 4.77 -5.24
C PRO A 28 -27.02 6.12 -5.79
N ALA A 29 -27.83 6.84 -5.01
CA ALA A 29 -28.40 8.12 -5.44
C ALA A 29 -27.34 9.21 -5.66
N MET A 30 -26.23 9.19 -4.93
CA MET A 30 -25.14 10.15 -5.10
C MET A 30 -24.54 10.16 -6.52
N ALA A 31 -24.63 9.06 -7.27
CA ALA A 31 -24.17 8.98 -8.65
C ALA A 31 -25.00 9.83 -9.62
N ASN A 32 -26.09 10.42 -9.18
CA ASN A 32 -27.01 11.22 -9.99
C ASN A 32 -27.09 12.70 -9.56
N THR A 33 -26.04 13.20 -8.91
CA THR A 33 -25.96 14.59 -8.43
C THR A 33 -25.39 15.52 -9.49
N GLU A 34 -25.27 16.81 -9.15
CA GLU A 34 -24.74 17.85 -10.04
C GLU A 34 -23.26 17.67 -10.36
N ASP A 35 -22.52 16.93 -9.55
CA ASP A 35 -21.07 16.67 -9.71
C ASP A 35 -20.81 15.49 -10.66
N VAL A 36 -21.56 15.37 -11.75
CA VAL A 36 -21.43 14.25 -12.69
C VAL A 36 -20.24 14.43 -13.63
N ARG A 37 -19.43 13.40 -13.78
CA ARG A 37 -18.39 13.28 -14.81
C ARG A 37 -18.89 12.36 -15.92
N PRO A 38 -18.97 12.80 -17.18
CA PRO A 38 -19.33 11.92 -18.29
C PRO A 38 -18.41 10.70 -18.34
N GLY A 39 -19.00 9.51 -18.59
CA GLY A 39 -18.27 8.26 -18.65
C GLY A 39 -17.96 7.62 -17.29
N LEU A 40 -18.13 8.32 -16.17
CA LEU A 40 -17.96 7.73 -14.82
C LEU A 40 -19.33 7.45 -14.19
N SER A 41 -19.48 6.25 -13.62
CA SER A 41 -20.67 5.88 -12.86
C SER A 41 -20.32 4.94 -11.71
N LEU A 42 -21.20 4.85 -10.73
CA LEU A 42 -21.06 4.03 -9.53
C LEU A 42 -22.26 3.07 -9.42
N THR A 43 -21.97 1.83 -9.05
CA THR A 43 -23.00 0.84 -8.69
C THR A 43 -22.66 0.23 -7.33
N SER A 44 -23.55 -0.60 -6.78
CA SER A 44 -23.28 -1.32 -5.53
C SER A 44 -22.18 -2.40 -5.64
N ARG A 45 -21.59 -2.61 -6.81
CA ARG A 45 -20.54 -3.61 -7.03
C ARG A 45 -19.24 -3.03 -7.53
N SER A 46 -19.30 -1.96 -8.34
CA SER A 46 -18.10 -1.43 -8.99
C SER A 46 -18.25 0.03 -9.38
N LEU A 47 -17.12 0.68 -9.58
CA LEU A 47 -17.04 1.86 -10.41
C LEU A 47 -17.06 1.42 -11.88
N ARG A 48 -17.55 2.31 -12.75
CA ARG A 48 -17.55 2.09 -14.20
C ARG A 48 -16.96 3.31 -14.90
N ARG A 49 -16.08 3.05 -15.84
CA ARG A 49 -15.50 4.06 -16.75
C ARG A 49 -15.93 3.73 -18.18
N ASP A 50 -16.58 4.67 -18.83
CA ASP A 50 -17.13 4.52 -20.20
C ASP A 50 -18.01 3.26 -20.36
N GLY A 51 -18.83 2.99 -19.34
CA GLY A 51 -19.74 1.86 -19.28
C GLY A 51 -19.09 0.52 -18.90
N ARG A 52 -17.75 0.44 -18.82
CA ARG A 52 -17.02 -0.76 -18.42
C ARG A 52 -16.72 -0.76 -16.92
N PRO A 53 -16.83 -1.89 -16.23
CA PRO A 53 -16.38 -1.98 -14.85
C PRO A 53 -14.92 -1.59 -14.72
N TRP A 54 -14.60 -0.86 -13.65
CA TRP A 54 -13.25 -0.42 -13.35
C TRP A 54 -12.93 -0.67 -11.87
N LEU A 55 -11.81 -1.31 -11.60
CA LEU A 55 -11.29 -1.55 -10.27
C LEU A 55 -10.06 -0.65 -10.06
N PRO A 56 -10.23 0.57 -9.53
CA PRO A 56 -9.12 1.47 -9.28
C PRO A 56 -8.21 0.96 -8.16
N VAL A 57 -6.93 1.32 -8.27
CA VAL A 57 -5.95 1.17 -7.20
C VAL A 57 -5.47 2.56 -6.82
N SER A 58 -5.73 3.00 -5.60
CA SER A 58 -5.28 4.30 -5.11
C SER A 58 -4.15 4.18 -4.10
N GLY A 59 -3.27 5.16 -4.09
CA GLY A 59 -2.17 5.26 -3.14
C GLY A 59 -2.05 6.66 -2.57
N GLU A 60 -1.87 6.74 -1.24
CA GLU A 60 -1.67 8.01 -0.55
C GLU A 60 -0.23 8.49 -0.69
N LEU A 61 -0.07 9.76 -1.08
CA LEU A 61 1.16 10.54 -1.10
C LEU A 61 0.84 11.95 -0.60
N HIS A 62 1.44 12.38 0.49
CA HIS A 62 1.28 13.75 0.98
C HIS A 62 2.23 14.70 0.25
N TYR A 63 1.72 15.46 -0.73
CA TYR A 63 2.55 16.33 -1.57
C TYR A 63 3.38 17.34 -0.76
N THR A 64 2.87 17.84 0.36
CA THR A 64 3.58 18.77 1.23
C THR A 64 4.75 18.12 1.99
N ARG A 65 4.77 16.80 2.13
CA ARG A 65 5.86 16.01 2.74
C ARG A 65 6.93 15.57 1.72
N VAL A 66 6.71 15.84 0.43
CA VAL A 66 7.65 15.52 -0.66
C VAL A 66 8.13 16.80 -1.32
N PRO A 67 9.44 17.04 -1.53
CA PRO A 67 9.92 18.19 -2.29
C PRO A 67 9.28 18.26 -3.68
N ARG A 68 8.90 19.47 -4.11
CA ARG A 68 8.19 19.66 -5.40
C ARG A 68 8.92 19.03 -6.58
N GLU A 69 10.23 19.15 -6.63
CA GLU A 69 11.11 18.60 -7.68
C GLU A 69 11.13 17.06 -7.71
N ARG A 70 10.59 16.41 -6.68
CA ARG A 70 10.49 14.95 -6.57
C ARG A 70 9.11 14.39 -6.94
N TRP A 71 8.08 15.23 -7.12
CA TRP A 71 6.72 14.77 -7.36
C TRP A 71 6.63 13.87 -8.59
N THR A 72 7.15 14.29 -9.73
CA THR A 72 7.12 13.51 -10.99
C THR A 72 7.76 12.14 -10.81
N GLU A 73 8.89 12.07 -10.13
CA GLU A 73 9.59 10.81 -9.85
C GLU A 73 8.74 9.88 -8.98
N ARG A 74 8.18 10.39 -7.87
CA ARG A 74 7.30 9.61 -6.99
C ARG A 74 6.06 9.11 -7.73
N LEU A 75 5.42 9.97 -8.53
CA LEU A 75 4.23 9.62 -9.31
C LEU A 75 4.52 8.52 -10.35
N ARG A 76 5.68 8.55 -11.00
CA ARG A 76 6.10 7.48 -11.92
C ARG A 76 6.36 6.16 -11.22
N LEU A 77 6.96 6.19 -10.02
CA LEU A 77 7.14 4.98 -9.20
C LEU A 77 5.80 4.44 -8.68
N MET A 78 4.87 5.32 -8.30
CA MET A 78 3.50 4.92 -7.95
C MET A 78 2.82 4.23 -9.13
N ARG A 79 2.88 4.83 -10.33
CA ARG A 79 2.36 4.20 -11.56
C ARG A 79 3.02 2.84 -11.81
N ALA A 80 4.35 2.77 -11.69
CA ALA A 80 5.10 1.52 -11.88
C ALA A 80 4.71 0.44 -10.87
N GLY A 81 4.22 0.84 -9.70
CA GLY A 81 3.60 -0.02 -8.71
C GLY A 81 2.13 -0.38 -9.00
N GLY A 82 1.54 0.10 -10.12
CA GLY A 82 0.17 -0.18 -10.52
C GLY A 82 -0.88 0.76 -9.91
N ILE A 83 -0.46 1.89 -9.33
CA ILE A 83 -1.38 2.92 -8.85
C ILE A 83 -2.01 3.65 -10.05
N SER A 84 -3.33 3.74 -10.06
CA SER A 84 -4.11 4.49 -11.06
C SER A 84 -4.71 5.79 -10.50
N VAL A 85 -4.77 5.92 -9.18
CA VAL A 85 -5.35 7.08 -8.47
C VAL A 85 -4.41 7.51 -7.36
N VAL A 86 -4.06 8.79 -7.31
CA VAL A 86 -3.26 9.37 -6.21
C VAL A 86 -4.20 10.06 -5.24
N SER A 87 -4.12 9.69 -3.98
CA SER A 87 -4.85 10.33 -2.89
C SER A 87 -3.88 11.21 -2.09
N THR A 88 -4.34 12.38 -1.65
CA THR A 88 -3.51 13.28 -0.85
C THR A 88 -4.33 14.15 0.10
N TYR A 89 -3.84 14.35 1.32
CA TYR A 89 -4.37 15.33 2.24
C TYR A 89 -3.95 16.75 1.88
N VAL A 90 -4.87 17.69 2.10
CA VAL A 90 -4.60 19.13 2.10
C VAL A 90 -4.61 19.61 3.55
N PHE A 91 -3.47 19.51 4.22
CA PHE A 91 -3.35 19.86 5.64
C PHE A 91 -3.49 21.37 5.86
N TRP A 92 -4.51 21.82 6.57
CA TRP A 92 -4.71 23.24 6.85
C TRP A 92 -3.51 23.86 7.58
N LEU A 93 -2.95 23.14 8.58
CA LEU A 93 -1.75 23.57 9.31
C LEU A 93 -0.57 23.88 8.38
N HIS A 94 -0.41 23.12 7.30
CA HIS A 94 0.68 23.36 6.34
C HIS A 94 0.48 24.63 5.51
N HIS A 95 -0.76 24.99 5.24
CA HIS A 95 -1.11 26.10 4.34
C HIS A 95 -1.38 27.42 5.05
N GLU A 96 -1.81 27.39 6.31
CA GLU A 96 -2.13 28.58 7.10
C GLU A 96 -1.70 28.42 8.56
N PRO A 97 -0.39 28.24 8.83
CA PRO A 97 0.11 28.08 10.20
C PRO A 97 -0.17 29.30 11.08
N VAL A 98 -0.23 30.49 10.49
CA VAL A 98 -0.60 31.75 11.12
C VAL A 98 -1.85 32.30 10.45
N ARG A 99 -2.83 32.73 11.24
CA ARG A 99 -4.12 33.20 10.73
C ARG A 99 -3.95 34.33 9.71
N GLY A 100 -4.49 34.11 8.51
CA GLY A 100 -4.42 35.06 7.38
C GLY A 100 -3.13 34.99 6.56
N GLU A 101 -2.13 34.22 6.98
CA GLU A 101 -0.89 34.03 6.23
C GLU A 101 -0.93 32.69 5.48
N THR A 102 -1.56 32.69 4.33
CA THR A 102 -1.67 31.47 3.50
C THR A 102 -0.47 31.30 2.58
N ARG A 103 -0.10 30.05 2.33
CA ARG A 103 0.96 29.65 1.37
C ARG A 103 0.49 28.52 0.48
N PHE A 104 0.57 28.74 -0.82
CA PHE A 104 0.25 27.78 -1.86
C PHE A 104 1.31 27.84 -2.98
N ASP A 105 2.58 27.83 -2.57
CA ASP A 105 3.75 27.86 -3.44
C ASP A 105 4.76 26.77 -3.09
N GLY A 106 5.74 26.54 -3.94
CA GLY A 106 6.74 25.49 -3.72
C GLY A 106 6.09 24.12 -3.50
N ARG A 107 6.43 23.44 -2.41
CA ARG A 107 5.82 22.15 -2.05
C ARG A 107 4.37 22.25 -1.55
N TYR A 108 3.88 23.49 -1.29
CA TYR A 108 2.50 23.74 -0.88
C TYR A 108 1.56 24.09 -2.04
N ASP A 109 2.04 24.06 -3.29
CA ASP A 109 1.26 24.37 -4.49
C ASP A 109 0.38 23.17 -4.88
N VAL A 110 -0.82 23.11 -4.29
CA VAL A 110 -1.78 22.03 -4.53
C VAL A 110 -2.25 21.99 -5.99
N ALA A 111 -2.37 23.16 -6.64
CA ALA A 111 -2.76 23.23 -8.04
C ALA A 111 -1.71 22.60 -8.97
N ALA A 112 -0.43 22.96 -8.76
CA ALA A 112 0.66 22.34 -9.50
C ALA A 112 0.79 20.85 -9.22
N PHE A 113 0.45 20.39 -8.00
CA PHE A 113 0.45 18.95 -7.69
C PHE A 113 -0.66 18.22 -8.46
N VAL A 114 -1.88 18.75 -8.52
CA VAL A 114 -2.97 18.21 -9.35
C VAL A 114 -2.55 18.12 -10.82
N ASP A 115 -1.93 19.20 -11.35
CA ASP A 115 -1.40 19.20 -12.72
C ASP A 115 -0.33 18.12 -12.93
N ALA A 116 0.59 17.92 -11.97
CA ALA A 116 1.63 16.90 -12.04
C ALA A 116 1.05 15.46 -12.05
N VAL A 117 0.06 15.17 -11.20
CA VAL A 117 -0.63 13.87 -11.17
C VAL A 117 -1.27 13.58 -12.53
N ARG A 118 -1.99 14.56 -13.09
CA ARG A 118 -2.65 14.42 -14.39
C ARG A 118 -1.68 14.29 -15.56
N ALA A 119 -0.55 15.01 -15.52
CA ALA A 119 0.49 14.93 -16.55
C ALA A 119 1.10 13.52 -16.64
N GLU A 120 1.16 12.81 -15.51
CA GLU A 120 1.56 11.40 -15.48
C GLU A 120 0.39 10.43 -15.79
N GLY A 121 -0.79 10.93 -16.19
CA GLY A 121 -1.97 10.15 -16.57
C GLY A 121 -2.65 9.44 -15.42
N LEU A 122 -2.48 9.93 -14.20
CA LEU A 122 -3.10 9.42 -12.98
C LEU A 122 -4.33 10.26 -12.63
N GLU A 123 -5.30 9.64 -11.94
CA GLU A 123 -6.42 10.35 -11.32
C GLU A 123 -6.00 10.89 -9.94
N VAL A 124 -6.76 11.87 -9.42
CA VAL A 124 -6.48 12.46 -8.11
C VAL A 124 -7.72 12.47 -7.20
N ILE A 125 -7.50 12.17 -5.93
CA ILE A 125 -8.46 12.39 -4.84
C ILE A 125 -7.85 13.41 -3.89
N LEU A 126 -8.61 14.46 -3.58
CA LEU A 126 -8.25 15.45 -2.58
C LEU A 126 -8.97 15.14 -1.27
N ARG A 127 -8.21 14.89 -0.21
CA ARG A 127 -8.72 14.75 1.15
C ARG A 127 -8.64 16.13 1.80
N ILE A 128 -9.74 16.90 1.73
CA ILE A 128 -9.74 18.34 2.06
C ILE A 128 -9.92 18.63 3.54
N GLY A 129 -10.13 17.60 4.33
CA GLY A 129 -10.41 17.73 5.75
C GLY A 129 -11.78 18.39 6.02
N PRO A 130 -11.87 19.37 6.96
CA PRO A 130 -10.79 20.19 7.57
C PRO A 130 -9.89 19.45 8.59
N TRP A 131 -10.39 18.43 9.27
CA TRP A 131 -9.60 17.51 10.08
C TRP A 131 -9.02 16.41 9.18
N ALA A 132 -7.73 16.17 9.28
CA ALA A 132 -7.03 15.21 8.44
C ALA A 132 -6.46 14.01 9.21
N HIS A 133 -6.21 14.16 10.51
CA HIS A 133 -5.36 13.27 11.30
C HIS A 133 -3.94 13.22 10.70
N GLY A 134 -3.57 12.17 9.97
CA GLY A 134 -2.30 12.08 9.23
C GLY A 134 -1.06 12.20 10.10
N GLU A 135 -1.17 11.80 11.40
CA GLU A 135 -0.20 11.92 12.47
C GLU A 135 0.37 13.34 12.58
N MET A 136 -0.52 14.32 12.32
CA MET A 136 -0.21 15.75 12.40
C MET A 136 -0.66 16.34 13.74
N ARG A 137 0.08 17.33 14.21
CA ARG A 137 -0.33 18.15 15.37
C ARG A 137 -1.73 18.70 15.15
N ASN A 138 -2.58 18.61 16.18
CA ASN A 138 -3.98 19.03 16.17
C ASN A 138 -4.80 18.41 15.02
N GLY A 139 -4.44 17.17 14.56
CA GLY A 139 -5.11 16.54 13.42
C GLY A 139 -5.03 17.34 12.12
N GLY A 140 -4.03 18.21 12.00
CA GLY A 140 -3.85 19.09 10.84
C GLY A 140 -4.51 20.46 10.96
N PHE A 141 -5.18 20.78 12.10
CA PHE A 141 -5.63 22.14 12.36
C PHE A 141 -4.45 23.04 12.75
N PRO A 142 -4.42 24.29 12.25
CA PRO A 142 -3.54 25.33 12.81
C PRO A 142 -3.78 25.54 14.30
N ASP A 143 -2.74 25.88 15.06
CA ASP A 143 -2.85 26.14 16.51
C ASP A 143 -3.89 27.22 16.83
N TRP A 144 -3.96 28.26 15.99
CA TRP A 144 -4.94 29.32 16.15
C TRP A 144 -6.38 28.85 15.97
N VAL A 145 -6.65 27.82 15.16
CA VAL A 145 -7.97 27.15 15.05
C VAL A 145 -8.24 26.32 16.31
N GLN A 146 -7.27 25.48 16.69
CA GLN A 146 -7.41 24.58 17.85
C GLN A 146 -7.66 25.32 19.16
N GLN A 147 -7.14 26.52 19.31
CA GLN A 147 -7.27 27.34 20.53
C GLN A 147 -8.57 28.15 20.59
N LEU A 148 -9.37 28.19 19.52
CA LEU A 148 -10.64 28.92 19.53
C LEU A 148 -11.70 28.19 20.40
N PRO A 149 -12.55 28.95 21.11
CA PRO A 149 -13.61 28.38 21.94
C PRO A 149 -14.83 27.99 21.07
N VAL A 150 -14.64 27.07 20.13
CA VAL A 150 -15.66 26.52 19.23
C VAL A 150 -15.74 25.02 19.39
N GLN A 151 -16.89 24.42 19.04
CA GLN A 151 -17.00 22.96 18.98
C GLN A 151 -16.48 22.48 17.62
N HIS A 152 -15.23 22.03 17.58
CA HIS A 152 -14.63 21.49 16.37
C HIS A 152 -15.35 20.23 15.87
N ARG A 153 -15.32 20.02 14.54
CA ARG A 153 -15.90 18.84 13.88
C ARG A 153 -17.42 18.68 14.14
N THR A 154 -18.12 19.82 14.28
CA THR A 154 -19.58 19.89 14.44
C THR A 154 -20.15 21.07 13.64
N ASP A 155 -21.48 21.21 13.62
CA ASP A 155 -22.16 22.33 12.99
C ASP A 155 -22.21 23.59 13.90
N ASP A 156 -21.24 23.79 14.78
CA ASP A 156 -21.04 25.06 15.52
C ASP A 156 -20.93 26.21 14.50
N PRO A 157 -21.79 27.23 14.54
CA PRO A 157 -21.79 28.33 13.55
C PRO A 157 -20.44 29.04 13.42
N ALA A 158 -19.71 29.22 14.53
CA ALA A 158 -18.40 29.87 14.51
C ALA A 158 -17.35 28.98 13.85
N TYR A 159 -17.41 27.67 14.06
CA TYR A 159 -16.54 26.72 13.39
C TYR A 159 -16.87 26.63 11.88
N LEU A 160 -18.15 26.60 11.50
CA LEU A 160 -18.55 26.60 10.09
C LEU A 160 -18.08 27.84 9.32
N GLU A 161 -17.98 29.01 9.98
CA GLU A 161 -17.44 30.21 9.34
C GLU A 161 -15.95 30.06 9.00
N LEU A 162 -15.16 29.48 9.92
CA LEU A 162 -13.75 29.18 9.66
C LEU A 162 -13.58 28.21 8.50
N ILE A 163 -14.46 27.20 8.40
CA ILE A 163 -14.44 26.23 7.29
C ILE A 163 -14.77 26.90 5.96
N ARG A 164 -15.76 27.81 5.93
CA ARG A 164 -16.08 28.58 4.71
C ARG A 164 -14.87 29.40 4.23
N GLU A 165 -14.20 30.06 5.17
CA GLU A 165 -12.98 30.80 4.84
C GLU A 165 -11.90 29.88 4.29
N TRP A 166 -11.66 28.74 4.94
CA TRP A 166 -10.64 27.77 4.52
C TRP A 166 -10.95 27.16 3.15
N PHE A 167 -12.16 26.64 2.93
CA PHE A 167 -12.56 26.08 1.65
C PHE A 167 -12.55 27.12 0.52
N GLY A 168 -12.91 28.38 0.82
CA GLY A 168 -12.81 29.48 -0.14
C GLY A 168 -11.36 29.76 -0.56
N ARG A 169 -10.40 29.74 0.39
CA ARG A 169 -8.97 29.89 0.09
C ARG A 169 -8.42 28.71 -0.70
N LEU A 170 -8.81 27.49 -0.34
CA LEU A 170 -8.42 26.28 -1.05
C LEU A 170 -8.95 26.27 -2.50
N ALA A 171 -10.22 26.63 -2.69
CA ALA A 171 -10.82 26.73 -4.02
C ALA A 171 -10.11 27.78 -4.88
N ALA A 172 -9.78 28.95 -4.30
CA ALA A 172 -9.02 29.98 -4.98
C ALA A 172 -7.61 29.51 -5.36
N ALA A 173 -6.93 28.78 -4.46
CA ALA A 173 -5.60 28.21 -4.72
C ALA A 173 -5.61 27.14 -5.81
N LEU A 174 -6.65 26.33 -5.88
CA LEU A 174 -6.83 25.32 -6.93
C LEU A 174 -7.13 25.91 -8.30
N ASP A 175 -7.54 27.18 -8.37
CA ASP A 175 -7.69 27.94 -9.61
C ASP A 175 -8.46 27.17 -10.71
N GLY A 176 -9.64 26.67 -10.37
CA GLY A 176 -10.50 25.90 -11.27
C GLY A 176 -10.06 24.45 -11.55
N ARG A 177 -9.04 23.94 -10.84
CA ARG A 177 -8.57 22.55 -11.00
C ARG A 177 -9.32 21.52 -10.16
N CYS A 178 -10.28 21.93 -9.34
CA CYS A 178 -11.13 21.00 -8.59
C CYS A 178 -12.53 20.95 -9.20
N THR A 179 -12.64 20.26 -10.34
CA THR A 179 -13.87 20.04 -11.08
C THR A 179 -14.11 18.55 -11.32
N PRO A 180 -15.32 18.12 -11.69
CA PRO A 180 -15.60 16.72 -11.98
C PRO A 180 -14.72 16.11 -13.08
N GLU A 181 -14.17 16.91 -13.99
CA GLU A 181 -13.31 16.46 -15.08
C GLU A 181 -11.86 16.29 -14.63
N THR A 182 -11.44 16.98 -13.57
CA THR A 182 -10.03 17.06 -13.17
C THR A 182 -9.72 16.28 -11.91
N VAL A 183 -10.69 16.17 -10.99
CA VAL A 183 -10.55 15.47 -9.70
C VAL A 183 -11.55 14.32 -9.66
N LEU A 184 -11.07 13.11 -9.39
CA LEU A 184 -11.91 11.92 -9.31
C LEU A 184 -12.82 11.95 -8.08
N GLY A 185 -12.28 12.40 -6.95
CA GLY A 185 -13.00 12.38 -5.68
C GLY A 185 -12.52 13.42 -4.69
N ILE A 186 -13.42 13.76 -3.77
CA ILE A 186 -13.14 14.58 -2.59
C ILE A 186 -13.50 13.77 -1.36
N GLN A 187 -12.56 13.59 -0.44
CA GLN A 187 -12.85 13.04 0.88
C GLN A 187 -13.06 14.17 1.88
N LEU A 188 -14.14 14.04 2.65
CA LEU A 188 -14.54 14.97 3.70
C LEU A 188 -14.08 14.46 5.06
N ASP A 189 -13.43 15.33 5.84
CA ASP A 189 -12.95 15.02 7.19
C ASP A 189 -12.13 13.71 7.23
N ASN A 190 -11.84 13.17 8.39
CA ASN A 190 -11.24 11.85 8.56
C ASN A 190 -11.69 11.24 9.89
N GLU A 191 -12.09 9.97 9.88
CA GLU A 191 -12.51 9.22 11.09
C GLU A 191 -13.50 10.01 11.95
N LEU A 192 -14.56 10.52 11.32
CA LEU A 192 -15.67 11.18 12.00
C LEU A 192 -16.82 10.19 12.12
N TYR A 193 -17.00 9.64 13.32
CA TYR A 193 -17.83 8.46 13.53
C TYR A 193 -19.29 8.76 13.84
N ASP A 194 -19.61 9.94 14.39
CA ASP A 194 -20.90 10.23 15.04
C ASP A 194 -21.56 11.55 14.60
N GLN A 195 -21.09 12.15 13.50
CA GLN A 195 -21.56 13.45 13.01
C GLN A 195 -21.97 13.41 11.52
N PRO A 196 -22.92 12.55 11.11
CA PRO A 196 -23.32 12.42 9.71
C PRO A 196 -23.87 13.74 9.13
N GLY A 197 -24.61 14.51 9.93
CA GLY A 197 -25.10 15.83 9.53
C GLY A 197 -24.00 16.83 9.21
N HIS A 198 -22.92 16.79 9.98
CA HIS A 198 -21.74 17.64 9.74
C HIS A 198 -21.01 17.26 8.45
N LEU A 199 -20.87 15.98 8.13
CA LEU A 199 -20.30 15.53 6.86
C LEU A 199 -21.10 16.06 5.66
N ALA A 200 -22.46 16.01 5.74
CA ALA A 200 -23.31 16.58 4.70
C ALA A 200 -23.15 18.11 4.62
N THR A 201 -23.00 18.79 5.77
CA THR A 201 -22.72 20.23 5.82
C THR A 201 -21.36 20.57 5.18
N LEU A 202 -20.29 19.79 5.47
CA LEU A 202 -18.97 19.99 4.85
C LEU A 202 -19.05 19.86 3.33
N LYS A 203 -19.72 18.84 2.80
CA LYS A 203 -19.94 18.65 1.36
C LYS A 203 -20.60 19.89 0.74
N ARG A 204 -21.67 20.38 1.36
CA ARG A 204 -22.39 21.57 0.90
C ARG A 204 -21.47 22.80 0.89
N LEU A 205 -20.71 23.06 1.97
CA LEU A 205 -19.79 24.19 2.07
C LEU A 205 -18.65 24.11 1.05
N ALA A 206 -18.11 22.93 0.81
CA ALA A 206 -17.08 22.72 -0.20
C ALA A 206 -17.60 23.05 -1.61
N ARG A 207 -18.82 22.60 -1.95
CA ARG A 207 -19.48 22.91 -3.22
C ARG A 207 -19.81 24.40 -3.35
N GLU A 208 -20.30 25.05 -2.29
CA GLU A 208 -20.53 26.49 -2.26
C GLU A 208 -19.24 27.30 -2.51
N ALA A 209 -18.08 26.78 -2.05
CA ALA A 209 -16.76 27.36 -2.31
C ALA A 209 -16.25 27.13 -3.74
N GLY A 210 -16.89 26.26 -4.54
CA GLY A 210 -16.50 25.91 -5.90
C GLY A 210 -15.63 24.64 -6.02
N LEU A 211 -15.50 23.85 -4.95
CA LEU A 211 -14.87 22.54 -5.00
C LEU A 211 -15.91 21.51 -5.48
N SER A 212 -15.57 20.71 -6.49
CA SER A 212 -16.49 19.74 -7.07
C SER A 212 -15.75 18.49 -7.58
N ALA A 213 -16.34 17.31 -7.39
CA ALA A 213 -15.85 16.03 -7.89
C ALA A 213 -17.01 15.06 -8.07
N PRO A 214 -16.93 14.06 -8.97
CA PRO A 214 -17.98 13.07 -9.16
C PRO A 214 -18.19 12.14 -7.96
N LEU A 215 -17.14 11.91 -7.16
CA LEU A 215 -17.19 11.09 -5.97
C LEU A 215 -16.93 11.92 -4.72
N TRP A 216 -17.85 11.83 -3.77
CA TRP A 216 -17.64 12.35 -2.43
C TRP A 216 -17.50 11.16 -1.49
N THR A 217 -16.46 11.15 -0.67
CA THR A 217 -16.11 9.98 0.15
C THR A 217 -15.93 10.36 1.61
N ALA A 218 -16.08 9.39 2.49
CA ALA A 218 -15.73 9.49 3.91
C ALA A 218 -15.23 8.14 4.42
N THR A 219 -14.45 8.17 5.50
CA THR A 219 -14.02 6.96 6.20
C THR A 219 -15.20 6.28 6.88
N ALA A 220 -15.25 4.94 6.83
CA ALA A 220 -16.44 4.15 7.20
C ALA A 220 -16.19 3.15 8.33
N TRP A 221 -14.94 2.96 8.78
CA TRP A 221 -14.63 2.10 9.94
C TRP A 221 -14.96 2.78 11.26
N GLY A 222 -14.87 2.06 12.39
CA GLY A 222 -15.18 2.58 13.71
C GLY A 222 -16.67 2.72 13.98
N GLY A 223 -17.54 1.95 13.28
CA GLY A 223 -18.99 2.08 13.40
C GLY A 223 -19.53 3.42 12.92
N ALA A 224 -18.85 4.04 11.94
CA ALA A 224 -19.17 5.39 11.47
C ALA A 224 -20.62 5.50 10.96
N ASP A 225 -21.34 6.47 11.49
CA ASP A 225 -22.64 6.88 10.97
C ASP A 225 -22.42 7.92 9.86
N LEU A 226 -22.76 7.55 8.62
CA LEU A 226 -22.51 8.38 7.44
C LEU A 226 -23.83 8.92 6.85
N PRO A 227 -23.81 10.13 6.24
CA PRO A 227 -25.01 10.69 5.63
C PRO A 227 -25.37 9.94 4.35
N ASP A 228 -26.42 9.11 4.39
CA ASP A 228 -26.96 8.41 3.23
C ASP A 228 -27.82 9.36 2.37
N PRO A 229 -27.64 9.43 1.07
CA PRO A 229 -26.63 8.81 0.19
C PRO A 229 -25.49 9.77 -0.20
N GLU A 230 -25.08 10.68 0.66
CA GLU A 230 -24.26 11.84 0.34
C GLU A 230 -22.80 11.50 0.03
N VAL A 231 -22.27 10.41 0.63
CA VAL A 231 -20.88 10.01 0.51
C VAL A 231 -20.71 8.52 0.25
N LEU A 232 -19.68 8.15 -0.50
CA LEU A 232 -19.22 6.78 -0.67
C LEU A 232 -18.40 6.36 0.56
N PRO A 233 -18.79 5.32 1.29
CA PRO A 233 -18.04 4.80 2.42
C PRO A 233 -16.75 4.13 1.95
N LEU A 234 -15.62 4.48 2.58
CA LEU A 234 -14.32 3.88 2.33
C LEU A 234 -13.78 3.23 3.61
N TRP A 235 -13.34 1.99 3.48
CA TRP A 235 -12.85 1.17 4.58
C TRP A 235 -11.33 1.18 4.68
N GLY A 236 -10.79 0.67 5.81
CA GLY A 236 -9.38 0.46 6.06
C GLY A 236 -9.03 -0.99 6.34
N GLY A 237 -7.76 -1.24 6.56
CA GLY A 237 -7.24 -2.53 6.99
C GLY A 237 -5.73 -2.52 7.16
N TYR A 238 -5.26 -2.68 8.40
CA TYR A 238 -3.85 -2.70 8.76
C TYR A 238 -3.48 -4.05 9.37
N GLY A 239 -2.25 -4.49 9.14
CA GLY A 239 -1.74 -5.75 9.70
C GLY A 239 -1.28 -5.64 11.15
N ASP A 240 -0.95 -4.44 11.60
CA ASP A 240 -0.61 -4.05 12.97
C ASP A 240 -0.80 -2.53 13.09
N GLY A 241 -0.70 -1.93 14.29
CA GLY A 241 -0.91 -0.51 14.51
C GLY A 241 -0.02 0.08 15.60
N PHE A 242 0.60 1.23 15.30
CA PHE A 242 1.43 1.96 16.26
C PHE A 242 0.61 2.56 17.43
N TRP A 243 -0.69 2.72 17.25
CA TRP A 243 -1.62 3.33 18.23
C TRP A 243 -2.04 2.37 19.37
N VAL A 244 -1.67 1.09 19.27
CA VAL A 244 -1.94 0.09 20.30
C VAL A 244 -0.93 0.21 21.45
N ASP A 245 -1.36 -0.01 22.69
CA ASP A 245 -0.46 0.05 23.85
C ASP A 245 0.67 -1.00 23.73
N PRO A 246 1.89 -0.67 24.23
CA PRO A 246 3.08 -1.50 24.01
C PRO A 246 2.98 -2.91 24.61
N GLY A 247 2.17 -3.12 25.63
CA GLY A 247 1.97 -4.42 26.30
C GLY A 247 0.86 -5.27 25.71
N GLU A 248 0.08 -4.75 24.78
CA GLU A 248 -1.05 -5.47 24.23
C GLU A 248 -0.62 -6.51 23.20
N PRO A 249 -1.31 -7.66 23.16
CA PRO A 249 -1.07 -8.68 22.14
C PRO A 249 -1.49 -8.19 20.76
N TRP A 250 -1.16 -8.97 19.73
CA TRP A 250 -1.64 -8.68 18.36
C TRP A 250 -3.17 -8.71 18.31
N ASP A 251 -3.76 -7.54 18.05
CA ASP A 251 -5.18 -7.29 18.18
C ASP A 251 -6.02 -8.13 17.19
N PRO A 252 -7.16 -8.69 17.62
CA PRO A 252 -8.09 -9.44 16.77
C PRO A 252 -8.54 -8.67 15.52
N THR A 253 -8.66 -7.34 15.58
CA THR A 253 -9.05 -6.52 14.43
C THR A 253 -8.01 -6.57 13.32
N PHE A 254 -6.71 -6.50 13.64
CA PHE A 254 -5.64 -6.68 12.65
C PHE A 254 -5.60 -8.10 12.11
N ARG A 255 -5.82 -9.11 12.98
CA ARG A 255 -5.82 -10.53 12.59
C ARG A 255 -6.94 -10.83 11.58
N ALA A 256 -8.13 -10.26 11.75
CA ALA A 256 -9.26 -10.44 10.86
C ALA A 256 -8.98 -9.97 9.42
N HIS A 257 -8.06 -9.03 9.21
CA HIS A 257 -7.72 -8.57 7.86
C HIS A 257 -7.01 -9.62 7.00
N TYR A 258 -6.52 -10.71 7.58
CA TYR A 258 -5.91 -11.83 6.86
C TYR A 258 -6.90 -12.96 6.49
N PHE A 259 -8.19 -12.72 6.70
CA PHE A 259 -9.25 -13.68 6.38
C PHE A 259 -10.11 -13.18 5.23
N PHE A 260 -10.67 -14.11 4.46
CA PHE A 260 -11.72 -13.78 3.51
C PHE A 260 -13.05 -13.67 4.25
N SER A 261 -13.77 -12.59 3.99
CA SER A 261 -15.05 -12.26 4.61
C SER A 261 -15.94 -11.51 3.65
N ASP A 262 -17.24 -11.70 3.74
CA ASP A 262 -18.26 -10.94 3.01
C ASP A 262 -18.83 -9.77 3.81
N THR A 263 -18.28 -9.53 5.01
CA THR A 263 -18.72 -8.50 5.94
C THR A 263 -17.80 -7.29 5.85
N TRP A 264 -18.35 -6.17 5.34
CA TRP A 264 -17.68 -4.87 5.24
C TRP A 264 -18.34 -3.93 6.25
N ASP A 265 -17.88 -3.97 7.46
CA ASP A 265 -18.32 -3.16 8.58
C ASP A 265 -17.14 -2.79 9.48
N ASP A 266 -17.41 -2.34 10.67
CA ASP A 266 -16.40 -1.91 11.61
C ASP A 266 -15.60 -3.08 12.21
N PRO A 267 -14.27 -2.93 12.26
CA PRO A 267 -13.39 -1.86 11.80
C PRO A 267 -12.88 -2.07 10.36
N GLY A 268 -13.67 -2.56 9.48
CA GLY A 268 -13.37 -2.83 8.09
C GLY A 268 -13.99 -4.11 7.62
N ILE A 269 -13.22 -5.19 7.45
CA ILE A 269 -13.75 -6.52 7.17
C ILE A 269 -13.43 -7.46 8.34
N GLY A 270 -14.33 -8.39 8.63
CA GLY A 270 -14.05 -9.52 9.49
C GLY A 270 -14.71 -9.54 10.85
N ALA A 271 -15.80 -8.78 11.08
CA ALA A 271 -16.59 -8.88 12.30
C ALA A 271 -17.11 -10.30 12.53
N ASP A 272 -17.55 -10.98 11.45
CA ASP A 272 -17.97 -12.39 11.48
C ASP A 272 -16.85 -13.33 11.93
N VAL A 273 -15.61 -13.06 11.53
CA VAL A 273 -14.43 -13.85 11.90
C VAL A 273 -14.00 -13.59 13.35
N ARG A 274 -14.23 -12.38 13.87
CA ARG A 274 -13.94 -12.04 15.27
C ARG A 274 -14.97 -12.63 16.26
N GLY A 275 -16.07 -13.19 15.76
CA GLY A 275 -17.15 -13.72 16.60
C GLY A 275 -17.98 -12.64 17.27
N GLU A 276 -17.92 -11.42 16.77
CA GLU A 276 -18.79 -10.33 17.20
C GLU A 276 -20.18 -10.53 16.59
N GLU A 277 -21.22 -10.35 17.40
CA GLU A 277 -22.57 -10.19 16.82
C GLU A 277 -22.48 -9.04 15.84
N ALA A 278 -22.92 -9.26 14.59
CA ALA A 278 -22.92 -8.24 13.54
C ALA A 278 -23.75 -7.04 14.02
N GLY A 279 -23.11 -6.21 14.85
CA GLY A 279 -23.64 -4.94 15.32
C GLY A 279 -23.72 -4.05 14.09
N HIS A 280 -24.92 -3.57 13.79
CA HIS A 280 -25.20 -2.62 12.72
C HIS A 280 -24.45 -2.93 11.42
N ARG A 281 -24.89 -3.99 10.69
CA ARG A 281 -24.63 -4.02 9.25
C ARG A 281 -25.20 -2.72 8.72
N SER A 282 -24.33 -1.75 8.46
CA SER A 282 -24.82 -0.51 7.89
C SER A 282 -25.50 -0.89 6.58
N GLU A 283 -26.71 -0.44 6.35
CA GLU A 283 -27.40 -0.65 5.05
C GLU A 283 -26.53 -0.11 3.91
N LEU A 284 -25.58 0.79 4.20
CA LEU A 284 -24.59 1.36 3.31
C LEU A 284 -23.81 0.30 2.53
N SER A 285 -23.38 -0.80 3.17
CA SER A 285 -22.66 -1.89 2.50
C SER A 285 -23.49 -2.60 1.44
N SER A 286 -24.82 -2.43 1.43
CA SER A 286 -25.71 -2.99 0.41
C SER A 286 -25.92 -2.07 -0.80
N TRP A 287 -25.62 -0.78 -0.67
CA TRP A 287 -25.81 0.23 -1.70
C TRP A 287 -24.53 0.60 -2.43
N PHE A 288 -23.37 0.54 -1.75
CA PHE A 288 -22.08 0.97 -2.25
C PHE A 288 -21.17 -0.23 -2.51
N PRO A 289 -20.21 -0.11 -3.44
CA PRO A 289 -19.21 -1.15 -3.65
C PRO A 289 -18.25 -1.23 -2.46
N ALA A 290 -17.70 -2.40 -2.22
CA ALA A 290 -16.65 -2.61 -1.23
C ALA A 290 -15.36 -1.87 -1.65
N ALA A 291 -15.11 -0.71 -1.07
CA ALA A 291 -14.01 0.18 -1.42
C ALA A 291 -13.16 0.52 -0.20
N THR A 292 -11.85 0.69 -0.40
CA THR A 292 -10.91 1.06 0.66
C THR A 292 -10.15 2.33 0.32
N CYS A 293 -9.72 3.08 1.35
CA CYS A 293 -8.77 4.18 1.21
C CYS A 293 -7.50 3.97 2.04
N GLU A 294 -7.55 3.08 3.04
CA GLU A 294 -6.46 2.90 4.00
C GLU A 294 -6.12 1.42 4.25
N LEU A 295 -5.85 0.65 3.19
CA LEU A 295 -5.07 -0.57 3.38
C LEU A 295 -3.64 -0.18 3.74
N GLY A 296 -3.07 -0.76 4.77
CA GLY A 296 -1.71 -0.44 5.18
C GLY A 296 -0.72 -0.73 4.05
N GLY A 297 -0.14 0.32 3.45
CA GLY A 297 1.00 0.17 2.53
C GLY A 297 2.31 -0.11 3.27
N GLY A 298 2.33 0.20 4.54
CA GLY A 298 3.33 -0.01 5.56
C GLY A 298 2.71 0.29 6.91
N MET A 299 3.53 0.70 7.88
CA MET A 299 3.08 1.17 9.19
C MET A 299 4.09 2.18 9.76
N ALA A 300 3.57 3.28 10.30
CA ALA A 300 4.39 4.25 11.02
C ALA A 300 4.91 3.66 12.34
N THR A 301 5.94 4.29 12.89
CA THR A 301 6.45 3.99 14.22
C THR A 301 6.11 5.14 15.17
N ALA A 302 5.42 4.84 16.27
CA ALA A 302 5.36 5.72 17.42
C ALA A 302 6.47 5.36 18.42
N TYR A 303 6.81 6.28 19.32
CA TYR A 303 7.90 6.03 20.26
C TYR A 303 7.66 4.77 21.11
N HIS A 304 6.44 4.60 21.63
CA HIS A 304 6.07 3.49 22.52
C HIS A 304 5.87 2.15 21.79
N ARG A 305 5.51 2.17 20.49
CA ARG A 305 5.28 0.98 19.68
C ARG A 305 5.81 1.17 18.26
N ARG A 306 6.67 0.27 17.85
CA ARG A 306 7.44 0.35 16.59
C ARG A 306 7.17 -0.89 15.74
N PRO A 307 5.95 -1.05 15.20
CA PRO A 307 5.62 -2.21 14.37
C PRO A 307 6.38 -2.15 13.04
N ARG A 308 6.81 -3.32 12.57
CA ARG A 308 7.39 -3.49 11.24
C ARG A 308 6.71 -4.67 10.56
N LEU A 309 6.06 -4.39 9.45
CA LEU A 309 5.40 -5.38 8.62
C LEU A 309 6.29 -5.70 7.42
N ASP A 310 6.39 -6.99 7.10
CA ASP A 310 7.10 -7.45 5.92
C ASP A 310 6.25 -7.27 4.65
N ALA A 311 6.90 -7.34 3.49
CA ALA A 311 6.23 -7.17 2.21
C ALA A 311 5.05 -8.12 2.00
N LEU A 312 5.18 -9.35 2.48
CA LEU A 312 4.14 -10.37 2.36
C LEU A 312 2.97 -10.10 3.32
N ASP A 313 3.22 -9.54 4.51
CA ASP A 313 2.18 -9.13 5.45
C ASP A 313 1.26 -8.08 4.82
N ILE A 314 1.86 -7.08 4.17
CA ILE A 314 1.16 -6.00 3.47
C ILE A 314 0.34 -6.54 2.29
N ALA A 315 0.96 -7.36 1.44
CA ALA A 315 0.30 -7.95 0.29
C ALA A 315 -0.84 -8.90 0.67
N ALA A 316 -0.73 -9.59 1.81
CA ALA A 316 -1.74 -10.55 2.28
C ALA A 316 -3.05 -9.86 2.70
N VAL A 317 -2.99 -8.70 3.35
CA VAL A 317 -4.19 -7.90 3.65
C VAL A 317 -4.90 -7.50 2.36
N ALA A 318 -4.16 -6.91 1.41
CA ALA A 318 -4.72 -6.50 0.12
C ALA A 318 -5.29 -7.69 -0.67
N HIS A 319 -4.62 -8.84 -0.65
CA HIS A 319 -5.07 -10.09 -1.26
C HIS A 319 -6.37 -10.60 -0.64
N ALA A 320 -6.48 -10.61 0.69
CA ALA A 320 -7.69 -11.02 1.39
C ALA A 320 -8.88 -10.10 1.03
N LYS A 321 -8.66 -8.77 1.00
CA LYS A 321 -9.70 -7.82 0.59
C LYS A 321 -10.12 -8.05 -0.87
N LEU A 322 -9.16 -8.30 -1.76
CA LEU A 322 -9.44 -8.55 -3.18
C LEU A 322 -10.31 -9.81 -3.36
N GLY A 323 -9.96 -10.91 -2.71
CA GLY A 323 -10.75 -12.14 -2.70
C GLY A 323 -12.12 -11.99 -2.02
N SER A 324 -12.25 -11.06 -1.07
CA SER A 324 -13.49 -10.73 -0.35
C SER A 324 -14.45 -9.82 -1.13
N GLY A 325 -14.14 -9.46 -2.37
CA GLY A 325 -15.05 -8.66 -3.20
C GLY A 325 -14.67 -7.18 -3.34
N SER A 326 -13.44 -6.76 -2.96
CA SER A 326 -12.98 -5.39 -3.14
C SER A 326 -13.18 -4.91 -4.58
N ALA A 327 -13.80 -3.75 -4.73
CA ALA A 327 -14.03 -3.04 -5.98
C ALA A 327 -13.13 -1.80 -6.13
N TRP A 328 -12.36 -1.47 -5.10
CA TRP A 328 -11.38 -0.41 -5.07
C TRP A 328 -10.35 -0.71 -3.98
N GLN A 329 -9.06 -0.76 -4.33
CA GLN A 329 -7.98 -0.93 -3.38
C GLN A 329 -7.25 0.39 -3.15
N GLY A 330 -7.34 0.96 -1.96
CA GLY A 330 -6.66 2.20 -1.59
C GLY A 330 -5.72 1.99 -0.43
N TYR A 331 -4.49 2.49 -0.57
CA TYR A 331 -3.39 2.29 0.38
C TYR A 331 -3.01 3.57 1.12
N TYR A 332 -2.78 3.44 2.42
CA TYR A 332 -2.21 4.47 3.28
C TYR A 332 -0.99 3.92 4.03
N MET A 333 0.23 4.45 3.91
CA MET A 333 0.79 5.31 2.86
C MET A 333 1.32 4.42 1.73
N TYR A 334 1.22 4.90 0.48
CA TYR A 334 1.94 4.26 -0.62
C TYR A 334 3.31 4.90 -0.87
N ALA A 335 3.43 6.19 -0.61
CA ALA A 335 4.71 6.90 -0.64
C ALA A 335 4.89 7.72 0.65
N GLY A 336 5.98 7.46 1.34
CA GLY A 336 6.41 8.22 2.51
C GLY A 336 6.99 9.59 2.16
N GLY A 337 7.34 10.35 3.18
CA GLY A 337 7.91 11.68 3.02
C GLY A 337 8.53 12.24 4.30
N THR A 338 8.80 13.54 4.32
CA THR A 338 9.41 14.26 5.44
C THR A 338 8.57 15.48 5.77
N ASN A 339 8.17 15.65 7.03
CA ASN A 339 7.50 16.86 7.47
C ASN A 339 8.33 18.11 7.08
N PRO A 340 7.69 19.17 6.56
CA PRO A 340 8.41 20.36 6.07
C PRO A 340 9.10 21.16 7.17
N GLY A 341 9.02 20.73 8.41
CA GLY A 341 9.68 21.30 9.57
C GLY A 341 9.31 20.57 10.86
N PRO A 342 10.06 20.76 11.93
CA PRO A 342 9.78 20.14 13.22
C PRO A 342 8.55 20.75 13.89
N GLY A 343 7.93 20.00 14.82
CA GLY A 343 6.78 20.45 15.61
C GLY A 343 5.47 20.42 14.83
N LEU A 344 5.42 19.69 13.72
CA LEU A 344 4.21 19.44 12.96
C LEU A 344 3.61 18.05 13.24
N GLU A 345 4.38 17.21 13.89
CA GLU A 345 4.04 15.85 14.26
C GLU A 345 3.04 15.78 15.42
N GLU A 346 2.32 14.68 15.50
CA GLU A 346 1.50 14.30 16.65
C GLU A 346 2.40 14.00 17.86
N THR A 347 2.09 14.58 19.02
CA THR A 347 2.84 14.35 20.25
C THR A 347 1.94 14.33 21.48
N GLN A 348 2.38 13.64 22.54
CA GLN A 348 1.73 13.70 23.86
C GLN A 348 1.74 15.13 24.42
N ALA A 349 2.73 15.95 24.07
CA ALA A 349 2.80 17.35 24.47
C ALA A 349 1.66 18.20 23.91
N THR A 350 1.06 17.79 22.82
CA THR A 350 -0.09 18.45 22.18
C THR A 350 -1.43 17.76 22.46
N GLY A 351 -1.45 16.83 23.43
CA GLY A 351 -2.67 16.19 23.92
C GLY A 351 -3.06 14.89 23.20
N TYR A 352 -2.18 14.35 22.37
CA TYR A 352 -2.37 13.06 21.71
C TYR A 352 -1.74 11.90 22.50
N PRO A 353 -2.19 10.66 22.31
CA PRO A 353 -1.62 9.51 23.03
C PRO A 353 -0.24 9.10 22.52
N ASN A 354 0.13 9.48 21.29
CA ASN A 354 1.33 9.02 20.61
C ASN A 354 2.37 10.14 20.47
N ASP A 355 3.65 9.77 20.54
CA ASP A 355 4.74 10.61 20.04
C ASP A 355 5.25 9.99 18.75
N MET A 356 5.10 10.72 17.65
CA MET A 356 5.59 10.35 16.33
C MET A 356 7.01 10.85 16.10
N THR A 357 7.69 10.34 15.06
CA THR A 357 8.94 10.92 14.56
C THR A 357 8.71 12.37 14.14
N ARG A 358 9.68 13.27 14.45
CA ARG A 358 9.50 14.73 14.29
C ARG A 358 9.48 15.17 12.83
N LEU A 359 10.35 14.58 12.02
CA LEU A 359 10.50 14.93 10.62
C LEU A 359 10.12 13.78 9.70
N SER A 360 10.61 12.58 10.00
CA SER A 360 10.33 11.43 9.16
C SER A 360 8.87 11.06 9.14
N TYR A 361 8.37 10.83 7.96
CA TYR A 361 7.09 10.17 7.70
C TYR A 361 7.29 9.07 6.64
N ASP A 362 8.29 8.23 6.86
CA ASP A 362 8.62 7.10 5.97
C ASP A 362 7.50 6.09 5.88
N PHE A 363 6.83 5.84 6.99
CA PHE A 363 5.70 4.91 7.12
C PHE A 363 6.04 3.46 6.73
N HIS A 364 7.29 3.11 6.50
CA HIS A 364 7.70 1.87 5.82
C HIS A 364 6.92 1.62 4.52
N ALA A 365 6.60 2.70 3.82
CA ALA A 365 5.77 2.69 2.64
C ALA A 365 6.44 1.96 1.46
N PRO A 366 5.67 1.49 0.45
CA PRO A 366 6.21 0.89 -0.78
C PRO A 366 7.23 1.77 -1.49
N ILE A 367 7.08 3.09 -1.39
CA ILE A 367 8.11 4.06 -1.77
C ILE A 367 8.48 4.82 -0.49
N GLY A 368 9.65 4.55 0.05
CA GLY A 368 10.10 5.18 1.29
C GLY A 368 10.38 6.68 1.16
N GLU A 369 10.62 7.35 2.29
CA GLU A 369 10.98 8.77 2.37
C GLU A 369 12.14 9.13 1.44
N SER A 370 13.15 8.25 1.33
CA SER A 370 14.31 8.43 0.45
C SER A 370 13.99 8.36 -1.04
N GLY A 371 12.79 7.92 -1.45
CA GLY A 371 12.40 7.69 -2.82
C GLY A 371 12.87 6.39 -3.42
N ARG A 372 13.32 5.47 -2.61
CA ARG A 372 13.60 4.09 -3.04
C ARG A 372 12.39 3.20 -2.80
N THR A 373 12.21 2.24 -3.69
CA THR A 373 11.17 1.23 -3.55
C THR A 373 11.56 0.20 -2.49
N ALA A 374 10.61 -0.14 -1.62
CA ALA A 374 10.71 -1.21 -0.63
C ALA A 374 10.28 -2.56 -1.24
N PRO A 375 10.58 -3.69 -0.60
CA PRO A 375 10.08 -5.00 -1.04
C PRO A 375 8.54 -5.07 -1.15
N SER A 376 7.80 -4.32 -0.33
CA SER A 376 6.33 -4.20 -0.40
C SER A 376 5.84 -3.62 -1.73
N HIS A 377 6.61 -2.72 -2.36
CA HIS A 377 6.31 -2.22 -3.70
C HIS A 377 6.28 -3.36 -4.73
N ALA A 378 7.24 -4.29 -4.67
CA ALA A 378 7.28 -5.42 -5.60
C ALA A 378 6.13 -6.41 -5.36
N ALA A 379 5.80 -6.71 -4.09
CA ALA A 379 4.72 -7.62 -3.73
C ALA A 379 3.34 -7.07 -4.16
N LEU A 380 3.09 -5.78 -3.92
CA LEU A 380 1.86 -5.11 -4.35
C LEU A 380 1.80 -4.95 -5.88
N ARG A 381 2.91 -4.58 -6.53
CA ARG A 381 2.99 -4.44 -7.98
C ARG A 381 2.56 -5.71 -8.72
N LEU A 382 2.99 -6.87 -8.25
CA LEU A 382 2.57 -8.15 -8.83
C LEU A 382 1.06 -8.36 -8.73
N GLN A 383 0.46 -8.00 -7.59
CA GLN A 383 -0.98 -8.06 -7.40
C GLN A 383 -1.72 -7.00 -8.25
N HIS A 384 -1.16 -5.79 -8.36
CA HIS A 384 -1.75 -4.72 -9.15
C HIS A 384 -1.69 -5.02 -10.66
N ALA A 385 -0.64 -5.71 -11.14
CA ALA A 385 -0.60 -6.20 -12.52
C ALA A 385 -1.77 -7.15 -12.83
N PHE A 386 -2.12 -8.03 -11.86
CA PHE A 386 -3.33 -8.86 -11.95
C PHE A 386 -4.61 -7.99 -11.97
N VAL A 387 -4.72 -7.01 -11.08
CA VAL A 387 -5.88 -6.11 -11.03
C VAL A 387 -6.03 -5.33 -12.33
N GLU A 388 -4.95 -4.84 -12.89
CA GLU A 388 -4.97 -4.11 -14.15
C GLU A 388 -5.39 -4.98 -15.34
N ALA A 389 -4.94 -6.23 -15.37
CA ALA A 389 -5.28 -7.17 -16.44
C ALA A 389 -6.71 -7.69 -16.37
N PHE A 390 -7.19 -7.99 -15.18
CA PHE A 390 -8.45 -8.69 -14.96
C PHE A 390 -9.51 -7.87 -14.21
N GLY A 391 -9.19 -6.64 -13.80
CA GLY A 391 -10.06 -5.79 -12.99
C GLY A 391 -11.42 -5.49 -13.62
N GLU A 392 -11.49 -5.32 -14.94
CA GLU A 392 -12.75 -5.14 -15.66
C GLU A 392 -13.69 -6.34 -15.48
N ARG A 393 -13.14 -7.57 -15.50
CA ARG A 393 -13.90 -8.80 -15.24
C ARG A 393 -14.16 -9.00 -13.76
N LEU A 394 -13.15 -8.75 -12.93
CA LEU A 394 -13.19 -9.02 -11.50
C LEU A 394 -14.14 -8.09 -10.73
N ALA A 395 -14.20 -6.80 -11.09
CA ALA A 395 -14.95 -5.79 -10.33
C ALA A 395 -16.45 -6.15 -10.14
N PRO A 396 -17.19 -6.64 -11.14
CA PRO A 396 -18.58 -7.03 -10.98
C PRO A 396 -18.78 -8.42 -10.35
N MET A 397 -17.72 -9.27 -10.26
CA MET A 397 -17.82 -10.62 -9.75
C MET A 397 -18.16 -10.63 -8.25
N ALA A 398 -19.10 -11.51 -7.88
CA ALA A 398 -19.38 -11.79 -6.48
C ALA A 398 -18.25 -12.61 -5.84
N SER A 399 -18.08 -12.46 -4.54
CA SER A 399 -17.21 -13.32 -3.72
C SER A 399 -18.04 -14.44 -3.10
N TYR A 400 -17.53 -15.66 -3.19
CA TYR A 400 -18.13 -16.87 -2.61
C TYR A 400 -17.13 -17.46 -1.63
N LEU A 401 -17.56 -17.62 -0.40
CA LEU A 401 -16.78 -18.24 0.67
C LEU A 401 -17.03 -19.76 0.70
N PRO A 402 -16.05 -20.58 1.14
CA PRO A 402 -16.20 -22.03 1.19
C PRO A 402 -17.23 -22.46 2.24
N GLU A 403 -17.71 -23.72 2.12
CA GLU A 403 -18.61 -24.32 3.11
C GLU A 403 -17.99 -24.40 4.50
N VAL A 404 -16.69 -24.76 4.57
CA VAL A 404 -15.92 -24.83 5.81
C VAL A 404 -15.08 -23.54 5.92
N ARG A 405 -15.42 -22.73 6.89
CA ARG A 405 -14.76 -21.44 7.17
C ARG A 405 -13.95 -21.52 8.45
N PRO A 406 -12.90 -20.68 8.60
CA PRO A 406 -12.23 -20.54 9.90
C PRO A 406 -13.24 -20.22 11.01
N SER A 407 -13.04 -20.84 12.18
CA SER A 407 -13.92 -20.71 13.35
C SER A 407 -13.75 -19.38 14.10
N GLY A 408 -12.73 -18.60 13.75
CA GLY A 408 -12.39 -17.30 14.34
C GLY A 408 -10.96 -16.92 14.02
N VAL A 409 -10.51 -15.76 14.51
CA VAL A 409 -9.16 -15.22 14.23
C VAL A 409 -8.02 -16.10 14.77
N GLU A 410 -8.31 -16.96 15.74
CA GLU A 410 -7.35 -17.92 16.29
C GLU A 410 -7.20 -19.21 15.45
N ASP A 411 -8.08 -19.42 14.47
CA ASP A 411 -8.04 -20.64 13.65
C ASP A 411 -6.84 -20.60 12.69
N ALA A 412 -5.83 -21.38 13.04
CA ALA A 412 -4.61 -21.56 12.26
C ALA A 412 -4.65 -22.80 11.33
N GLU A 413 -5.65 -23.68 11.49
CA GLU A 413 -5.72 -24.98 10.81
C GLU A 413 -6.51 -24.93 9.52
N THR A 414 -7.66 -24.25 9.52
CA THR A 414 -8.54 -24.14 8.36
C THR A 414 -7.89 -23.36 7.23
N LEU A 415 -7.98 -23.87 5.99
CA LEU A 415 -7.48 -23.16 4.81
C LEU A 415 -8.35 -21.93 4.55
N ARG A 416 -7.73 -20.78 4.39
CA ARG A 416 -8.38 -19.51 4.04
C ARG A 416 -8.40 -19.40 2.52
N TRP A 417 -9.59 -19.43 1.94
CA TRP A 417 -9.78 -19.28 0.50
C TRP A 417 -11.16 -18.72 0.18
N ALA A 418 -11.31 -18.19 -1.03
CA ALA A 418 -12.54 -17.68 -1.58
C ALA A 418 -12.54 -17.80 -3.11
N VAL A 419 -13.70 -17.74 -3.74
CA VAL A 419 -13.83 -17.70 -5.20
C VAL A 419 -14.51 -16.39 -5.58
N ARG A 420 -13.91 -15.63 -6.49
CA ARG A 420 -14.60 -14.55 -7.20
C ARG A 420 -14.91 -15.00 -8.60
N ALA A 421 -16.19 -15.06 -8.93
CA ALA A 421 -16.62 -15.57 -10.22
C ALA A 421 -17.95 -14.95 -10.65
N ASP A 422 -18.17 -14.96 -11.97
CA ASP A 422 -19.45 -14.75 -12.63
C ASP A 422 -19.66 -15.87 -13.62
N ASP A 423 -20.83 -16.54 -13.54
CA ASP A 423 -21.23 -17.67 -14.38
C ASP A 423 -20.17 -18.78 -14.57
N GLY A 424 -19.43 -19.11 -13.50
CA GLY A 424 -18.40 -20.15 -13.49
C GLY A 424 -17.02 -19.71 -14.00
N SER A 425 -16.85 -18.47 -14.44
CA SER A 425 -15.56 -17.91 -14.84
C SER A 425 -15.05 -16.93 -13.76
N GLY A 426 -13.80 -17.06 -13.36
CA GLY A 426 -13.23 -16.18 -12.35
C GLY A 426 -11.88 -16.65 -11.81
N PHE A 427 -11.70 -16.48 -10.49
CA PHE A 427 -10.44 -16.76 -9.81
C PHE A 427 -10.67 -17.34 -8.42
N ILE A 428 -9.83 -18.30 -8.05
CA ILE A 428 -9.74 -18.85 -6.71
C ILE A 428 -8.61 -18.10 -5.96
N PHE A 429 -8.94 -17.51 -4.83
CA PHE A 429 -8.01 -16.82 -3.95
C PHE A 429 -7.68 -17.72 -2.77
N ILE A 430 -6.38 -17.95 -2.52
CA ILE A 430 -5.91 -18.74 -1.37
C ILE A 430 -4.95 -17.88 -0.57
N GLY A 431 -5.18 -17.75 0.75
CA GLY A 431 -4.32 -17.02 1.69
C GLY A 431 -3.82 -17.95 2.80
N ARG A 432 -2.50 -18.21 2.85
CA ARG A 432 -1.89 -19.02 3.92
C ARG A 432 -0.77 -18.23 4.60
N HIS A 433 -1.04 -16.95 4.87
CA HIS A 433 -0.08 -16.05 5.50
C HIS A 433 -0.73 -15.16 6.56
N GLN A 434 0.03 -14.85 7.60
CA GLN A 434 -0.20 -13.80 8.58
C GLN A 434 1.10 -13.47 9.31
N PRO A 435 1.30 -12.23 9.82
CA PRO A 435 2.44 -11.86 10.65
C PRO A 435 2.35 -12.46 12.06
N HIS A 436 3.39 -12.28 12.85
CA HIS A 436 3.50 -12.58 14.30
C HIS A 436 3.27 -14.04 14.69
N VAL A 437 2.26 -14.72 14.14
CA VAL A 437 1.94 -16.13 14.38
C VAL A 437 1.90 -16.87 13.04
N PRO A 438 3.04 -17.28 12.47
CA PRO A 438 3.11 -17.91 11.15
C PRO A 438 2.26 -19.18 11.07
N LEU A 439 1.51 -19.29 9.97
CA LEU A 439 0.69 -20.47 9.70
C LEU A 439 1.56 -21.62 9.21
N GLN A 440 1.23 -22.85 9.64
CA GLN A 440 1.88 -24.06 9.08
C GLN A 440 1.32 -24.34 7.67
N ALA A 441 2.06 -25.13 6.87
CA ALA A 441 1.54 -25.58 5.58
C ALA A 441 0.23 -26.38 5.77
N TYR A 442 -0.78 -26.09 4.93
CA TYR A 442 -2.00 -26.88 4.87
C TYR A 442 -1.74 -28.12 4.00
N ARG A 443 -1.99 -29.31 4.53
CA ARG A 443 -1.64 -30.58 3.86
C ARG A 443 -2.81 -31.14 3.06
N GLY A 444 -2.50 -31.63 1.86
CA GLY A 444 -3.40 -32.43 1.04
C GLY A 444 -4.65 -31.68 0.56
N ALA A 445 -4.53 -30.40 0.20
CA ALA A 445 -5.64 -29.60 -0.32
C ALA A 445 -6.12 -30.12 -1.68
N ARG A 446 -7.43 -30.26 -1.81
CA ARG A 446 -8.14 -30.45 -3.08
C ARG A 446 -9.44 -29.66 -3.03
N LEU A 447 -9.71 -28.87 -4.05
CA LEU A 447 -10.85 -27.96 -4.12
C LEU A 447 -11.93 -28.53 -5.03
N SER A 448 -13.19 -28.31 -4.66
CA SER A 448 -14.37 -28.62 -5.47
C SER A 448 -15.25 -27.39 -5.54
N VAL A 449 -15.46 -26.88 -6.73
CA VAL A 449 -16.24 -25.67 -6.99
C VAL A 449 -17.47 -26.03 -7.79
N ASP A 450 -18.63 -25.91 -7.18
CA ASP A 450 -19.91 -26.17 -7.82
C ASP A 450 -20.36 -24.92 -8.60
N THR A 451 -20.47 -25.03 -9.92
CA THR A 451 -20.94 -23.97 -10.82
C THR A 451 -22.26 -24.38 -11.48
N ARG A 452 -22.94 -23.46 -12.14
CA ARG A 452 -24.15 -23.78 -12.94
C ARG A 452 -23.87 -24.69 -14.12
N HIS A 453 -22.61 -24.82 -14.51
CA HIS A 453 -22.16 -25.66 -15.65
C HIS A 453 -21.63 -27.02 -15.21
N GLY A 454 -21.58 -27.27 -13.92
CA GLY A 454 -21.07 -28.52 -13.32
C GLY A 454 -20.02 -28.23 -12.21
N THR A 455 -19.51 -29.31 -11.65
CA THR A 455 -18.50 -29.27 -10.60
C THR A 455 -17.10 -29.30 -11.20
N VAL A 456 -16.26 -28.37 -10.81
CA VAL A 456 -14.83 -28.33 -11.16
C VAL A 456 -14.02 -28.79 -9.95
N GLU A 457 -13.21 -29.83 -10.12
CA GLU A 457 -12.29 -30.32 -9.10
C GLU A 457 -10.83 -30.04 -9.49
N LEU A 458 -10.07 -29.44 -8.57
CA LEU A 458 -8.66 -29.08 -8.78
C LEU A 458 -7.85 -29.12 -7.46
N PRO A 459 -6.54 -29.35 -7.52
CA PRO A 459 -5.76 -29.89 -8.65
C PRO A 459 -6.09 -31.37 -8.90
N SER A 460 -5.45 -31.99 -9.92
CA SER A 460 -5.65 -33.39 -10.28
C SER A 460 -5.34 -34.36 -9.13
N ALA A 461 -4.33 -34.03 -8.34
CA ALA A 461 -3.96 -34.73 -7.12
C ALA A 461 -3.87 -33.74 -5.94
N PRO A 462 -4.10 -34.21 -4.69
CA PRO A 462 -3.97 -33.35 -3.51
C PRO A 462 -2.58 -32.71 -3.42
N VAL A 463 -2.54 -31.38 -3.11
CA VAL A 463 -1.30 -30.63 -2.94
C VAL A 463 -1.20 -30.01 -1.55
N ASP A 464 0.01 -29.78 -1.08
CA ASP A 464 0.26 -29.00 0.10
C ASP A 464 0.25 -27.50 -0.27
N ILE A 465 -0.40 -26.67 0.56
CA ILE A 465 -0.37 -25.22 0.44
C ILE A 465 0.64 -24.69 1.47
N PRO A 466 1.82 -24.25 1.05
CA PRO A 466 2.87 -23.77 1.95
C PRO A 466 2.46 -22.52 2.75
N SER A 467 3.10 -22.31 3.89
CA SER A 467 3.08 -21.01 4.56
C SER A 467 3.60 -19.92 3.62
N GLY A 468 2.97 -18.75 3.63
CA GLY A 468 3.33 -17.63 2.76
C GLY A 468 2.61 -17.61 1.40
N THR A 469 1.76 -18.59 1.10
CA THR A 469 1.02 -18.63 -0.18
C THR A 469 -0.06 -17.53 -0.25
N LEU A 470 -0.05 -16.75 -1.34
CA LEU A 470 -1.09 -15.81 -1.75
C LEU A 470 -1.46 -16.08 -3.22
N ALA A 471 -2.28 -17.10 -3.45
CA ALA A 471 -2.57 -17.57 -4.80
C ALA A 471 -3.83 -16.94 -5.42
N ARG A 472 -3.81 -16.75 -6.73
CA ARG A 472 -4.91 -16.24 -7.56
C ARG A 472 -5.07 -17.15 -8.80
N TRP A 473 -5.65 -18.32 -8.58
CA TRP A 473 -5.76 -19.36 -9.63
C TRP A 473 -6.92 -19.08 -10.58
N PRO A 474 -6.70 -19.09 -11.91
CA PRO A 474 -7.76 -18.99 -12.88
C PRO A 474 -8.78 -20.15 -12.75
N LEU A 475 -10.06 -19.84 -13.00
CA LEU A 475 -11.16 -20.79 -13.08
C LEU A 475 -12.04 -20.41 -14.25
N GLY A 476 -12.21 -21.27 -15.25
CA GLY A 476 -13.05 -21.03 -16.42
C GLY A 476 -12.67 -19.75 -17.18
N LEU A 477 -11.36 -19.44 -17.26
CA LEU A 477 -10.87 -18.17 -17.81
C LEU A 477 -10.74 -18.24 -19.34
N GLU A 478 -11.57 -17.47 -20.04
CA GLU A 478 -11.48 -17.33 -21.50
C GLU A 478 -10.47 -16.23 -21.86
N VAL A 479 -9.52 -16.54 -22.74
CA VAL A 479 -8.53 -15.60 -23.32
C VAL A 479 -8.34 -15.90 -24.79
N GLY A 480 -8.64 -14.96 -25.69
CA GLY A 480 -8.42 -15.08 -27.12
C GLY A 480 -9.19 -16.23 -27.81
N GLY A 481 -10.35 -16.58 -27.27
CA GLY A 481 -11.18 -17.68 -27.79
C GLY A 481 -10.84 -19.06 -27.22
N VAL A 482 -9.84 -19.16 -26.35
CA VAL A 482 -9.44 -20.39 -25.63
C VAL A 482 -9.87 -20.30 -24.18
N THR A 483 -10.49 -21.35 -23.64
CA THR A 483 -10.86 -21.43 -22.20
C THR A 483 -9.86 -22.28 -21.45
N VAL A 484 -9.22 -21.65 -20.45
CA VAL A 484 -8.46 -22.36 -19.42
C VAL A 484 -9.44 -22.77 -18.31
N ASP A 485 -9.71 -24.06 -18.18
CA ASP A 485 -10.66 -24.58 -17.18
C ASP A 485 -10.21 -24.20 -15.77
N TRP A 486 -8.93 -24.40 -15.48
CA TRP A 486 -8.27 -23.94 -14.28
C TRP A 486 -6.74 -24.06 -14.40
N ALA A 487 -6.03 -23.35 -13.50
CA ALA A 487 -4.59 -23.54 -13.33
C ALA A 487 -4.19 -23.43 -11.84
N THR A 488 -3.13 -24.15 -11.45
CA THR A 488 -2.54 -24.08 -10.11
C THR A 488 -1.32 -23.16 -10.06
N ALA A 489 -1.42 -22.04 -10.75
CA ALA A 489 -0.45 -20.95 -10.76
C ALA A 489 -1.20 -19.61 -10.76
N SER A 490 -0.66 -18.61 -10.10
CA SER A 490 -1.30 -17.31 -9.97
C SER A 490 -1.30 -16.52 -11.27
N ALA A 491 -2.48 -16.01 -11.68
CA ALA A 491 -2.59 -15.12 -12.82
C ALA A 491 -1.88 -13.79 -12.57
N VAL A 492 -1.16 -13.28 -13.57
CA VAL A 492 -0.42 -12.00 -13.53
C VAL A 492 -0.98 -11.03 -14.56
N THR A 493 -0.98 -11.41 -15.85
CA THR A 493 -1.44 -10.51 -16.91
C THR A 493 -1.76 -11.28 -18.18
N VAL A 494 -2.32 -10.58 -19.18
CA VAL A 494 -2.47 -11.06 -20.54
C VAL A 494 -1.74 -10.10 -21.48
N LEU A 495 -0.83 -10.64 -22.29
CA LEU A 495 -0.16 -9.91 -23.35
C LEU A 495 -0.94 -10.09 -24.65
N SER A 496 -1.12 -9.02 -25.40
CA SER A 496 -1.79 -9.07 -26.70
C SER A 496 -0.94 -9.87 -27.69
N GLY A 497 -1.58 -10.69 -28.50
CA GLY A 497 -0.92 -11.31 -29.64
C GLY A 497 -0.60 -10.32 -30.76
N SER A 498 0.18 -10.76 -31.72
CA SER A 498 0.45 -10.07 -32.98
C SER A 498 -0.27 -10.78 -34.16
N ALA A 499 0.04 -10.37 -35.39
CA ALA A 499 -0.49 -11.07 -36.58
C ALA A 499 -0.04 -12.54 -36.65
N ASP A 500 1.13 -12.85 -36.11
CA ASP A 500 1.78 -14.15 -36.21
C ASP A 500 1.83 -14.92 -34.86
N THR A 501 1.42 -14.30 -33.75
CA THR A 501 1.44 -14.91 -32.42
C THR A 501 0.11 -14.75 -31.70
N PRO A 502 -0.39 -15.77 -30.99
CA PRO A 502 -1.62 -15.67 -30.22
C PRO A 502 -1.36 -14.78 -28.94
N PRO A 503 -2.44 -14.37 -28.24
CA PRO A 503 -2.28 -13.74 -26.94
C PRO A 503 -1.55 -14.68 -25.97
N THR A 504 -0.87 -14.12 -24.98
CA THR A 504 -0.14 -14.88 -23.96
C THR A 504 -0.77 -14.63 -22.60
N LEU A 505 -1.29 -15.68 -21.95
CA LEU A 505 -1.64 -15.67 -20.53
C LEU A 505 -0.37 -15.87 -19.71
N VAL A 506 -0.02 -14.88 -18.90
CA VAL A 506 1.14 -14.94 -18.00
C VAL A 506 0.67 -15.39 -16.62
N LEU A 507 1.18 -16.52 -16.19
CA LEU A 507 1.01 -17.07 -14.85
C LEU A 507 2.35 -17.01 -14.11
N ILE A 508 2.30 -17.09 -12.79
CA ILE A 508 3.47 -17.27 -11.94
C ILE A 508 3.27 -18.43 -10.97
N GLU A 509 4.29 -19.24 -10.84
CA GLU A 509 4.30 -20.38 -9.90
C GLU A 509 4.10 -19.88 -8.46
N ASP A 510 3.17 -20.50 -7.75
CA ASP A 510 3.10 -20.37 -6.30
C ASP A 510 4.11 -21.35 -5.66
N ALA A 511 5.08 -20.84 -4.93
CA ALA A 511 6.24 -21.59 -4.48
C ALA A 511 5.87 -22.89 -3.76
N GLY A 512 6.40 -24.01 -4.22
CA GLY A 512 6.17 -25.33 -3.64
C GLY A 512 4.86 -26.02 -4.06
N ILE A 513 4.08 -25.41 -4.96
CA ILE A 513 2.86 -26.01 -5.54
C ILE A 513 3.16 -26.47 -6.96
N PRO A 514 2.87 -27.74 -7.33
CA PRO A 514 2.99 -28.20 -8.72
C PRO A 514 2.08 -27.39 -9.64
N VAL A 515 2.61 -27.00 -10.80
CA VAL A 515 1.83 -26.24 -11.78
C VAL A 515 1.12 -27.20 -12.74
N GLU A 516 -0.19 -27.10 -12.77
CA GLU A 516 -1.08 -27.75 -13.73
C GLU A 516 -1.90 -26.68 -14.45
N VAL A 517 -2.17 -26.89 -15.73
CA VAL A 517 -3.12 -26.12 -16.54
C VAL A 517 -4.11 -27.08 -17.16
N ALA A 518 -5.40 -26.86 -16.93
CA ALA A 518 -6.46 -27.70 -17.51
C ALA A 518 -7.16 -27.00 -18.65
N HIS A 519 -7.45 -27.75 -19.70
CA HIS A 519 -8.17 -27.34 -20.87
C HIS A 519 -8.95 -28.54 -21.42
N ASP A 520 -10.20 -28.35 -21.86
CA ASP A 520 -11.10 -29.41 -22.34
C ASP A 520 -11.24 -30.61 -21.38
N GLY A 521 -11.24 -30.34 -20.06
CA GLY A 521 -11.32 -31.36 -19.01
C GLY A 521 -10.05 -32.17 -18.80
N PHE A 522 -8.95 -31.86 -19.49
CA PHE A 522 -7.64 -32.50 -19.29
C PHE A 522 -6.63 -31.58 -18.62
N ALA A 523 -6.05 -32.03 -17.53
CA ALA A 523 -4.99 -31.30 -16.83
C ALA A 523 -3.61 -31.74 -17.34
N HIS A 524 -2.77 -30.79 -17.62
CA HIS A 524 -1.40 -30.98 -18.06
C HIS A 524 -0.43 -30.36 -17.04
N ALA A 525 0.57 -31.13 -16.60
CA ALA A 525 1.68 -30.57 -15.84
C ALA A 525 2.51 -29.64 -16.74
N VAL A 526 2.72 -28.40 -16.31
CA VAL A 526 3.46 -27.41 -17.06
C VAL A 526 4.84 -27.21 -16.47
N THR A 527 5.86 -27.32 -17.33
CA THR A 527 7.24 -26.99 -16.92
C THR A 527 7.43 -25.47 -16.98
N ARG A 528 7.75 -24.87 -15.82
CA ARG A 528 8.14 -23.47 -15.69
C ARG A 528 9.38 -23.13 -16.52
N GLY A 529 9.46 -21.94 -17.08
CA GLY A 529 10.72 -21.40 -17.56
C GLY A 529 10.68 -20.74 -18.93
N ALA A 530 11.32 -21.32 -19.95
CA ALA A 530 11.81 -20.55 -21.10
C ALA A 530 10.80 -20.37 -22.25
N ALA A 531 9.89 -21.27 -22.45
CA ALA A 531 8.94 -21.23 -23.57
C ALA A 531 7.48 -21.36 -23.08
N PRO A 532 6.53 -20.66 -23.69
CA PRO A 532 5.11 -20.84 -23.39
C PRO A 532 4.62 -22.21 -23.86
N VAL A 533 3.57 -22.71 -23.20
CA VAL A 533 2.80 -23.86 -23.67
C VAL A 533 1.67 -23.33 -24.53
N ARG A 534 1.57 -23.83 -25.78
CA ARG A 534 0.50 -23.48 -26.71
C ARG A 534 -0.71 -24.37 -26.53
N ILE A 535 -1.89 -23.77 -26.43
CA ILE A 535 -3.19 -24.41 -26.47
C ILE A 535 -3.87 -23.96 -27.77
N GLU A 536 -4.43 -24.90 -28.53
CA GLU A 536 -5.08 -24.63 -29.79
C GLU A 536 -6.48 -25.27 -29.81
N GLU A 537 -7.48 -24.50 -30.21
CA GLU A 537 -8.85 -24.95 -30.41
C GLU A 537 -9.08 -25.49 -31.85
N ALA A 538 -10.08 -26.30 -32.01
CA ALA A 538 -10.42 -26.89 -33.31
C ALA A 538 -10.83 -25.86 -34.37
N ASP A 539 -11.28 -24.68 -33.97
CA ASP A 539 -11.67 -23.57 -34.86
C ASP A 539 -10.48 -22.66 -35.21
N GLY A 540 -9.28 -22.95 -34.68
CA GLY A 540 -8.05 -22.23 -34.95
C GLY A 540 -7.74 -21.10 -33.95
N ALA A 541 -8.57 -20.91 -32.91
CA ALA A 541 -8.19 -20.04 -31.78
C ALA A 541 -6.99 -20.65 -31.04
N ALA A 542 -6.07 -19.80 -30.57
CA ALA A 542 -4.87 -20.24 -29.86
C ALA A 542 -4.51 -19.32 -28.72
N LEU A 543 -3.89 -19.90 -27.68
CA LEU A 543 -3.41 -19.21 -26.51
C LEU A 543 -2.03 -19.74 -26.13
N ASP A 544 -1.08 -18.85 -25.91
CA ASP A 544 0.18 -19.20 -25.27
C ASP A 544 0.04 -19.01 -23.73
N VAL A 545 0.46 -20.00 -22.97
CA VAL A 545 0.51 -19.94 -21.49
C VAL A 545 1.96 -19.90 -21.04
N LEU A 546 2.39 -18.77 -20.54
CA LEU A 546 3.75 -18.55 -19.98
C LEU A 546 3.68 -18.67 -18.46
N VAL A 547 4.46 -19.60 -17.89
CA VAL A 547 4.58 -19.76 -16.43
C VAL A 547 5.94 -19.26 -15.97
N LEU A 548 5.93 -18.17 -15.20
CA LEU A 548 7.13 -17.62 -14.58
C LEU A 548 7.49 -18.39 -13.31
N PRO A 549 8.80 -18.57 -13.01
CA PRO A 549 9.22 -19.14 -11.73
C PRO A 549 8.82 -18.24 -10.54
N ALA A 550 8.51 -18.83 -9.40
CA ALA A 550 8.20 -18.08 -8.17
C ALA A 550 9.31 -17.09 -7.76
N ALA A 551 10.58 -17.43 -8.04
CA ALA A 551 11.72 -16.57 -7.76
C ALA A 551 11.73 -15.26 -8.56
N ASP A 552 11.01 -15.19 -9.68
CA ASP A 552 10.89 -13.96 -10.47
C ASP A 552 9.78 -13.03 -9.96
N ALA A 553 8.95 -13.45 -8.99
CA ALA A 553 7.84 -12.64 -8.46
C ALA A 553 8.24 -11.19 -8.11
N PRO A 554 9.31 -10.90 -7.36
CA PRO A 554 9.72 -9.54 -7.06
C PRO A 554 10.32 -8.79 -8.25
N ARG A 555 10.63 -9.49 -9.35
CA ARG A 555 11.31 -8.97 -10.55
C ARG A 555 10.35 -8.69 -11.71
N VAL A 556 9.08 -9.09 -11.59
CA VAL A 556 8.07 -8.89 -12.64
C VAL A 556 7.62 -7.43 -12.68
N TRP A 557 7.63 -6.85 -13.90
CA TRP A 557 7.11 -5.53 -14.21
C TRP A 557 6.20 -5.64 -15.43
N VAL A 558 4.99 -5.10 -15.31
CA VAL A 558 4.04 -5.03 -16.43
C VAL A 558 3.82 -3.57 -16.75
N VAL A 559 4.24 -3.16 -17.93
CA VAL A 559 4.13 -1.78 -18.42
C VAL A 559 2.91 -1.68 -19.30
N ASP A 560 1.98 -0.80 -18.95
CA ASP A 560 0.85 -0.45 -19.79
C ASP A 560 1.28 0.59 -20.83
N ALA A 561 1.21 0.25 -22.10
CA ALA A 561 1.60 1.16 -23.18
C ALA A 561 0.37 1.93 -23.69
N ALA A 562 0.52 3.24 -23.89
CA ALA A 562 -0.54 4.14 -24.35
C ALA A 562 -1.22 3.71 -25.68
N ALA A 563 -0.60 2.80 -26.43
CA ALA A 563 -1.12 2.24 -27.69
C ALA A 563 -1.96 0.96 -27.51
N GLY A 564 -2.32 0.58 -26.27
CA GLY A 564 -3.26 -0.52 -26.00
C GLY A 564 -2.64 -1.90 -25.88
N GLY A 565 -1.33 -2.03 -25.62
CA GLY A 565 -0.67 -3.30 -25.34
C GLY A 565 0.06 -3.30 -24.01
N ARG A 566 0.12 -4.44 -23.33
CA ARG A 566 0.96 -4.65 -22.16
C ARG A 566 2.30 -5.22 -22.56
N ARG A 567 3.37 -4.79 -21.87
CA ARG A 567 4.73 -5.28 -22.02
C ARG A 567 5.17 -5.94 -20.72
N LEU A 568 5.78 -7.09 -20.80
CA LEU A 568 6.27 -7.85 -19.66
C LEU A 568 7.80 -7.76 -19.58
N PHE A 569 8.28 -7.27 -18.43
CA PHE A 569 9.70 -7.24 -18.12
C PHE A 569 10.01 -8.06 -16.87
N VAL A 570 11.22 -8.60 -16.81
CA VAL A 570 11.82 -9.20 -15.62
C VAL A 570 13.13 -8.50 -15.35
N SER A 571 13.22 -7.85 -14.18
CA SER A 571 14.38 -7.06 -13.78
C SER A 571 14.54 -6.96 -12.28
N SER A 572 15.75 -7.07 -11.78
CA SER A 572 16.11 -6.70 -10.39
C SER A 572 16.30 -5.20 -10.20
N ASP A 573 16.51 -4.47 -11.29
CA ASP A 573 16.61 -3.02 -11.27
C ASP A 573 15.23 -2.34 -11.17
N GLU A 574 15.21 -1.11 -10.72
CA GLU A 574 13.98 -0.33 -10.53
C GLU A 574 13.52 0.29 -11.85
N LEU A 575 12.39 -0.15 -12.36
CA LEU A 575 11.76 0.38 -13.56
C LEU A 575 10.72 1.46 -13.22
N ALA A 576 10.64 2.48 -14.05
CA ALA A 576 9.57 3.47 -14.05
C ALA A 576 9.24 3.85 -15.50
N TRP A 577 8.03 4.37 -15.73
CA TRP A 577 7.63 4.84 -17.06
C TRP A 577 6.74 6.07 -16.99
N ASP A 578 6.77 6.87 -18.04
CA ASP A 578 5.90 8.03 -18.19
C ASP A 578 4.51 7.66 -18.76
N ALA A 579 3.62 8.65 -18.87
CA ALA A 579 2.27 8.47 -19.42
C ALA A 579 2.25 7.90 -20.85
N ALA A 580 3.35 8.01 -21.60
CA ALA A 580 3.48 7.44 -22.95
C ALA A 580 4.04 6.00 -22.93
N GLY A 581 4.31 5.42 -21.75
CA GLY A 581 4.88 4.08 -21.59
C GLY A 581 6.37 4.00 -21.94
N ARG A 582 7.11 5.12 -21.94
CA ARG A 582 8.56 5.11 -22.15
C ARG A 582 9.26 4.70 -20.86
N VAL A 583 9.99 3.61 -20.93
CA VAL A 583 10.64 3.00 -19.76
C VAL A 583 11.96 3.68 -19.43
N SER A 584 12.19 3.89 -18.16
CA SER A 584 13.47 4.28 -17.56
C SER A 584 13.85 3.28 -16.48
N VAL A 585 15.15 3.12 -16.26
CA VAL A 585 15.71 2.17 -15.29
C VAL A 585 16.71 2.88 -14.39
N ARG A 586 16.65 2.57 -13.11
CA ARG A 586 17.72 2.86 -12.15
C ARG A 586 18.47 1.56 -11.85
N ALA A 587 19.67 1.43 -12.39
CA ALA A 587 20.50 0.24 -12.24
C ALA A 587 21.63 0.45 -11.24
N SER A 588 21.90 -0.57 -10.42
CA SER A 588 23.06 -0.59 -9.51
C SER A 588 24.36 -1.00 -10.21
N GLY A 589 24.28 -1.64 -11.38
CA GLY A 589 25.43 -2.05 -12.21
C GLY A 589 25.76 -1.08 -13.34
N ASP A 590 26.80 -1.44 -14.13
CA ASP A 590 27.26 -0.69 -15.29
C ASP A 590 26.30 -0.73 -16.49
N ALA A 591 25.29 -1.60 -16.45
CA ALA A 591 24.21 -1.72 -17.42
C ALA A 591 22.95 -2.30 -16.73
N PRO A 592 21.75 -2.00 -17.27
CA PRO A 592 20.50 -2.56 -16.75
C PRO A 592 20.42 -4.10 -16.91
N ASP A 593 20.03 -4.79 -15.83
CA ASP A 593 19.64 -6.21 -15.87
C ASP A 593 18.13 -6.32 -16.16
N VAL A 594 17.77 -6.17 -17.42
CA VAL A 594 16.38 -6.15 -17.88
C VAL A 594 16.17 -7.10 -19.04
N ARG A 595 15.15 -7.96 -18.94
CA ARG A 595 14.68 -8.79 -20.04
C ARG A 595 13.22 -8.46 -20.32
N GLU A 596 12.85 -8.39 -21.59
CA GLU A 596 11.50 -8.19 -22.08
C GLU A 596 11.00 -9.45 -22.80
N TYR A 597 9.77 -9.82 -22.55
CA TYR A 597 9.12 -10.90 -23.27
C TYR A 597 8.36 -10.35 -24.48
N VAL A 598 8.78 -10.76 -25.67
CA VAL A 598 8.23 -10.29 -26.96
C VAL A 598 8.03 -11.50 -27.88
N ASP A 599 6.84 -11.69 -28.40
CA ASP A 599 6.48 -12.71 -29.40
C ASP A 599 7.05 -14.11 -29.09
N GLY A 600 6.83 -14.58 -27.86
CA GLY A 600 7.25 -15.92 -27.44
C GLY A 600 8.71 -16.05 -26.99
N SER A 601 9.47 -14.96 -26.94
CA SER A 601 10.91 -14.97 -26.63
C SER A 601 11.32 -13.88 -25.63
N TRP A 602 12.38 -14.15 -24.89
CA TRP A 602 13.02 -13.17 -24.01
C TRP A 602 14.12 -12.42 -24.76
N LEU A 603 14.01 -11.09 -24.77
CA LEU A 603 14.98 -10.18 -25.39
C LEU A 603 15.59 -9.27 -24.33
N THR A 604 16.78 -8.74 -24.60
CA THR A 604 17.38 -7.64 -23.83
C THR A 604 17.16 -6.36 -24.61
N PRO A 605 16.40 -5.38 -24.07
CA PRO A 605 16.21 -4.09 -24.73
C PRO A 605 17.52 -3.27 -24.80
N ASP A 606 17.59 -2.36 -25.76
CA ASP A 606 18.70 -1.41 -25.87
C ASP A 606 18.47 -0.20 -24.95
N TRP A 607 19.51 0.22 -24.25
CA TRP A 607 19.48 1.28 -23.24
C TRP A 607 20.47 2.39 -23.55
N GLU A 608 19.99 3.64 -23.42
CA GLU A 608 20.82 4.85 -23.43
C GLU A 608 21.14 5.25 -21.99
N HIS A 609 22.41 5.40 -21.66
CA HIS A 609 22.81 5.97 -20.38
C HIS A 609 22.44 7.47 -20.32
N VAL A 610 21.71 7.86 -19.29
CA VAL A 610 21.25 9.24 -19.12
C VAL A 610 22.20 10.00 -18.21
N ASP A 611 22.42 9.50 -17.01
CA ASP A 611 23.32 10.08 -16.01
C ASP A 611 23.62 9.09 -14.87
N GLY A 612 24.54 9.50 -14.01
CA GLY A 612 24.93 8.74 -12.82
C GLY A 612 25.85 7.57 -13.11
N ALA A 613 26.39 7.01 -12.06
CA ALA A 613 27.11 5.75 -12.06
C ALA A 613 26.54 4.84 -10.98
N GLY A 614 26.48 3.55 -11.21
CA GLY A 614 26.18 2.58 -10.15
C GLY A 614 27.32 2.56 -9.15
N VAL A 615 27.07 2.97 -7.92
CA VAL A 615 28.06 2.97 -6.84
C VAL A 615 27.43 2.39 -5.58
N GLU A 616 28.03 1.32 -5.08
CA GLU A 616 27.78 0.85 -3.72
C GLU A 616 29.13 0.88 -2.97
N ALA A 617 29.25 1.77 -2.00
CA ALA A 617 30.50 1.97 -1.29
C ALA A 617 30.26 2.17 0.20
N THR A 618 31.00 1.44 1.02
CA THR A 618 31.10 1.72 2.46
C THR A 618 31.84 3.05 2.63
N ILE A 619 31.33 3.88 3.54
CA ILE A 619 31.93 5.16 3.88
C ILE A 619 32.62 5.11 5.25
N ASP A 620 33.60 5.96 5.45
CA ASP A 620 34.29 6.10 6.73
C ASP A 620 33.35 6.73 7.76
N VAL A 621 33.37 6.17 8.95
CA VAL A 621 32.59 6.66 10.11
C VAL A 621 33.55 7.02 11.23
N ARG A 622 33.45 8.24 11.72
CA ARG A 622 34.28 8.73 12.84
C ARG A 622 33.41 9.02 14.05
N THR A 623 33.67 8.35 15.17
CA THR A 623 33.02 8.69 16.44
C THR A 623 33.59 10.03 16.96
N LEU A 624 32.72 11.03 17.07
CA LEU A 624 33.04 12.34 17.64
C LEU A 624 32.79 12.38 19.13
N ARG A 625 31.77 11.66 19.60
CA ARG A 625 31.38 11.57 20.99
C ARG A 625 30.77 10.19 21.26
N GLU A 626 31.18 9.56 22.35
CA GLU A 626 30.54 8.37 22.88
C GLU A 626 29.22 8.73 23.58
N ALA A 627 28.28 7.78 23.58
CA ALA A 627 27.04 7.97 24.33
C ALA A 627 27.30 8.03 25.84
N SER A 628 26.51 8.80 26.55
CA SER A 628 26.48 8.82 28.01
C SER A 628 25.09 8.46 28.53
N SER A 629 25.02 7.84 29.70
CA SER A 629 23.74 7.55 30.33
C SER A 629 23.15 8.83 30.93
N PRO A 630 21.91 9.20 30.61
CA PRO A 630 21.22 10.28 31.25
C PRO A 630 21.11 10.04 32.78
N SER A 631 21.25 11.06 33.57
CA SER A 631 20.96 10.99 35.00
C SER A 631 19.43 11.08 35.18
N GLY A 632 18.79 9.96 35.45
CA GLY A 632 17.33 9.87 35.64
C GLY A 632 16.63 9.01 34.64
N GLU A 633 15.32 8.89 34.80
CA GLU A 633 14.45 8.19 33.83
C GLU A 633 14.18 9.11 32.64
N TYR A 634 14.34 8.55 31.42
CA TYR A 634 13.87 9.18 30.19
C TYR A 634 13.01 8.15 29.40
N GLY A 635 12.30 8.63 28.38
CA GLY A 635 11.41 7.78 27.59
C GLY A 635 10.06 7.55 28.27
N SER A 636 9.71 8.36 29.28
CA SER A 636 8.42 8.28 29.97
C SER A 636 7.93 9.66 30.38
N ARG A 637 6.62 9.89 30.22
CA ARG A 637 5.90 11.08 30.66
C ARG A 637 4.55 10.65 31.23
N ASP A 638 4.25 11.09 32.47
CA ASP A 638 2.98 10.79 33.14
C ASP A 638 2.60 9.29 33.16
N GLY A 639 3.62 8.41 33.29
CA GLY A 639 3.44 6.96 33.32
C GLY A 639 3.28 6.27 31.95
N ARG A 640 3.42 7.03 30.86
CA ARG A 640 3.43 6.52 29.48
C ARG A 640 4.81 6.63 28.87
N GLN A 641 5.11 5.76 27.91
CA GLN A 641 6.32 5.88 27.10
C GLN A 641 6.21 7.14 26.23
N ALA A 642 7.21 8.02 26.30
CA ALA A 642 7.24 9.29 25.59
C ALA A 642 8.62 9.55 24.97
N ALA A 643 8.63 10.13 23.77
CA ALA A 643 9.86 10.42 23.05
C ALA A 643 10.75 11.41 23.81
N PRO A 644 12.08 11.18 23.84
CA PRO A 644 13.02 12.13 24.43
C PRO A 644 13.09 13.42 23.59
N ASP A 645 13.36 14.53 24.26
CA ASP A 645 13.54 15.82 23.62
C ASP A 645 14.96 16.01 23.03
N ASP A 646 15.15 17.09 22.27
CA ASP A 646 16.45 17.41 21.68
C ASP A 646 17.54 17.64 22.72
N THR A 647 17.19 18.13 23.92
CA THR A 647 18.16 18.38 25.00
C THR A 647 18.81 17.06 25.43
N LEU A 648 18.04 15.98 25.51
CA LEU A 648 18.57 14.65 25.81
C LEU A 648 19.50 14.16 24.71
N LEU A 649 19.11 14.29 23.44
CA LEU A 649 19.97 13.92 22.33
C LEU A 649 21.25 14.74 22.29
N ASP A 650 21.17 16.06 22.47
CA ASP A 650 22.34 16.95 22.44
C ASP A 650 23.35 16.62 23.55
N ASN A 651 22.88 16.22 24.73
CA ASN A 651 23.75 15.96 25.86
C ASN A 651 24.24 14.50 25.92
N HIS A 652 23.47 13.52 25.49
CA HIS A 652 23.70 12.10 25.80
C HIS A 652 23.89 11.19 24.61
N ALA A 653 23.50 11.60 23.38
CA ALA A 653 23.65 10.76 22.19
C ALA A 653 25.12 10.52 21.85
N ALA A 654 25.43 9.33 21.35
CA ALA A 654 26.64 9.11 20.56
C ALA A 654 26.56 9.95 19.28
N VAL A 655 27.68 10.51 18.86
CA VAL A 655 27.76 11.35 17.63
C VAL A 655 28.75 10.74 16.69
N TYR A 656 28.28 10.37 15.52
CA TYR A 656 29.06 9.78 14.43
C TYR A 656 29.11 10.74 13.26
N ARG A 657 30.32 11.14 12.84
CA ARG A 657 30.54 11.85 11.58
C ARG A 657 30.57 10.82 10.44
N LEU A 658 29.77 11.07 9.40
CA LEU A 658 29.72 10.27 8.18
C LEU A 658 30.49 11.02 7.10
N GLU A 659 31.60 10.43 6.62
CA GLU A 659 32.46 11.07 5.62
C GLU A 659 31.88 10.78 4.22
N ILE A 660 31.04 11.69 3.71
CA ILE A 660 30.38 11.55 2.42
C ILE A 660 31.39 11.76 1.30
N PRO A 661 31.56 10.80 0.36
CA PRO A 661 32.49 10.93 -0.77
C PRO A 661 32.12 12.10 -1.70
N GLU A 662 33.12 12.71 -2.30
CA GLU A 662 32.93 13.69 -3.38
C GLU A 662 32.45 13.01 -4.68
N GLY A 663 31.79 13.77 -5.55
CA GLY A 663 31.42 13.34 -6.90
C GLY A 663 30.19 12.42 -6.97
N LEU A 664 29.41 12.36 -5.88
CA LEU A 664 28.14 11.64 -5.87
C LEU A 664 27.06 12.43 -6.60
N ASP A 665 26.13 11.68 -7.22
CA ASP A 665 24.95 12.26 -7.85
C ASP A 665 23.93 12.70 -6.82
N ALA A 666 23.05 13.59 -7.27
CA ALA A 666 21.97 14.12 -6.47
C ALA A 666 20.98 13.05 -5.92
N ASP A 667 20.98 11.83 -6.47
CA ASP A 667 20.11 10.74 -6.09
C ASP A 667 20.80 9.65 -5.25
N ALA A 668 22.03 9.93 -4.77
CA ALA A 668 22.73 9.03 -3.88
C ALA A 668 21.98 8.89 -2.55
N VAL A 669 21.87 7.66 -2.06
CA VAL A 669 21.16 7.31 -0.83
C VAL A 669 22.14 6.82 0.21
N LEU A 670 22.15 7.44 1.36
CA LEU A 670 22.85 7.00 2.55
C LEU A 670 22.06 5.88 3.23
N ARG A 671 22.72 4.78 3.54
CA ARG A 671 22.19 3.67 4.32
C ARG A 671 23.08 3.42 5.53
N VAL A 672 22.50 3.41 6.72
CA VAL A 672 23.25 3.20 7.96
C VAL A 672 22.62 2.04 8.73
N ARG A 673 23.42 1.02 9.03
CA ARG A 673 23.04 -0.03 9.99
C ARG A 673 23.39 0.42 11.41
N TRP A 674 22.37 0.63 12.18
CA TRP A 674 22.47 1.20 13.54
C TRP A 674 21.59 0.45 14.53
N ALA A 675 21.78 0.72 15.82
CA ALA A 675 20.86 0.37 16.87
C ALA A 675 20.94 1.41 17.99
N GLY A 676 19.80 1.75 18.55
CA GLY A 676 19.66 2.73 19.61
C GLY A 676 18.18 2.94 19.94
N ASP A 677 17.86 4.04 20.58
CA ASP A 677 16.48 4.45 20.87
C ASP A 677 15.96 5.36 19.77
N VAL A 678 16.51 6.56 19.72
CA VAL A 678 16.19 7.59 18.72
C VAL A 678 17.47 7.97 17.99
N ALA A 679 17.40 8.09 16.67
CA ALA A 679 18.48 8.68 15.89
C ALA A 679 18.01 9.94 15.15
N GLN A 680 18.88 10.95 15.10
CA GLN A 680 18.73 12.14 14.26
C GLN A 680 19.90 12.20 13.29
N LEU A 681 19.58 12.32 12.01
CA LEU A 681 20.55 12.66 10.99
C LEU A 681 20.61 14.19 10.86
N ARG A 682 21.78 14.76 11.12
CA ARG A 682 21.98 16.20 11.09
C ARG A 682 22.92 16.61 9.97
N VAL A 683 22.56 17.66 9.27
CA VAL A 683 23.37 18.29 8.23
C VAL A 683 23.67 19.72 8.64
N ASP A 684 24.93 20.05 8.74
CA ASP A 684 25.41 21.36 9.24
C ASP A 684 24.76 21.77 10.57
N GLY A 685 24.63 20.79 11.47
CA GLY A 685 24.05 20.96 12.82
C GLY A 685 22.52 21.04 12.87
N ARG A 686 21.81 20.97 11.74
CA ARG A 686 20.35 20.96 11.69
C ARG A 686 19.83 19.54 11.48
N THR A 687 18.83 19.13 12.27
CA THR A 687 18.16 17.85 12.06
C THR A 687 17.44 17.86 10.72
N ALA A 688 17.79 16.91 9.85
CA ALA A 688 17.24 16.74 8.51
C ALA A 688 16.16 15.66 8.46
N THR A 689 16.35 14.57 9.21
CA THR A 689 15.35 13.52 9.43
C THR A 689 15.70 12.73 10.70
N ASP A 690 14.78 11.93 11.21
CA ASP A 690 14.90 11.18 12.45
C ASP A 690 14.22 9.81 12.36
N ARG A 691 14.56 8.89 13.27
CA ARG A 691 13.98 7.54 13.36
C ARG A 691 13.89 7.08 14.81
N PHE A 692 12.85 6.33 15.12
CA PHE A 692 12.81 5.39 16.24
C PHE A 692 13.29 4.03 15.76
N TRP A 693 14.24 3.42 16.47
CA TRP A 693 14.81 2.15 16.03
C TRP A 693 13.83 0.99 16.19
N ASP A 694 13.64 0.24 15.12
CA ASP A 694 12.78 -0.94 15.02
C ASP A 694 13.54 -2.15 14.41
N GLY A 695 14.87 -2.05 14.30
CA GLY A 695 15.72 -3.04 13.65
C GLY A 695 16.05 -2.73 12.20
N SER A 696 15.38 -1.75 11.57
CA SER A 696 15.64 -1.36 10.19
C SER A 696 16.87 -0.45 10.03
N GLU A 697 17.35 -0.32 8.80
CA GLU A 697 18.40 0.65 8.43
C GLU A 697 17.85 2.07 8.49
N PHE A 698 18.72 3.03 8.83
CA PHE A 698 18.44 4.44 8.61
C PHE A 698 18.76 4.77 7.14
N VAL A 699 17.75 5.18 6.37
CA VAL A 699 17.89 5.43 4.93
C VAL A 699 17.51 6.87 4.63
N ALA A 700 18.40 7.62 3.97
CA ALA A 700 18.16 9.02 3.61
C ALA A 700 18.73 9.35 2.22
N ASN A 701 17.99 10.11 1.41
CA ASN A 701 18.51 10.65 0.15
C ASN A 701 19.33 11.91 0.45
N LEU A 702 20.59 11.94 0.02
CA LEU A 702 21.53 13.02 0.35
C LEU A 702 21.05 14.39 -0.10
N ARG A 703 20.46 14.49 -1.29
CA ARG A 703 19.92 15.77 -1.79
C ARG A 703 18.73 16.24 -0.98
N ASP A 704 17.81 15.31 -0.66
CA ASP A 704 16.56 15.67 0.03
C ASP A 704 16.83 16.15 1.46
N ILE A 705 17.91 15.66 2.08
CA ILE A 705 18.39 16.14 3.39
C ILE A 705 19.32 17.36 3.30
N GLY A 706 19.66 17.82 2.09
CA GLY A 706 20.53 18.97 1.89
C GLY A 706 22.03 18.69 2.09
N ALA A 707 22.44 17.43 2.04
CA ALA A 707 23.85 17.05 2.16
C ALA A 707 24.60 17.32 0.84
N GLY A 708 25.24 18.49 0.75
CA GLY A 708 26.17 18.82 -0.34
C GLY A 708 27.58 18.27 -0.09
N PRO A 709 28.52 18.46 -1.05
CA PRO A 709 29.90 17.93 -0.97
C PRO A 709 30.67 18.38 0.27
N ASP A 710 30.42 19.60 0.74
CA ASP A 710 31.11 20.20 1.89
C ASP A 710 30.31 20.11 3.19
N ALA A 711 29.12 19.48 3.15
CA ALA A 711 28.23 19.45 4.30
C ALA A 711 28.75 18.51 5.41
N SER A 712 28.61 18.96 6.65
CA SER A 712 28.86 18.14 7.83
C SER A 712 27.68 17.23 8.08
N VAL A 713 27.81 15.95 7.80
CA VAL A 713 26.75 14.95 8.02
C VAL A 713 27.05 14.16 9.30
N GLU A 714 26.13 14.20 10.27
CA GLU A 714 26.29 13.54 11.55
C GLU A 714 25.06 12.73 11.92
N LEU A 715 25.28 11.50 12.42
CA LEU A 715 24.22 10.69 13.04
C LEU A 715 24.37 10.75 14.55
N HIS A 716 23.33 11.25 15.21
CA HIS A 716 23.22 11.29 16.65
C HIS A 716 22.33 10.14 17.11
N VAL A 717 22.85 9.24 17.95
CA VAL A 717 22.13 8.03 18.39
C VAL A 717 22.00 8.04 19.90
N LEU A 718 20.78 8.09 20.41
CA LEU A 718 20.50 7.93 21.83
C LEU A 718 20.47 6.44 22.20
N PRO A 719 21.06 6.03 23.34
CA PRO A 719 21.03 4.63 23.77
C PRO A 719 19.61 4.10 24.01
N LEU A 720 19.30 2.92 23.53
CA LEU A 720 18.08 2.19 23.92
C LEU A 720 18.36 1.37 25.19
N ARG A 721 17.64 1.65 26.23
CA ARG A 721 17.78 0.96 27.52
C ARG A 721 17.20 -0.44 27.43
N ARG A 722 17.85 -1.40 28.13
CA ARG A 722 17.39 -2.77 28.18
C ARG A 722 16.03 -2.95 28.88
N ASP A 723 15.75 -2.09 29.87
CA ASP A 723 14.51 -2.06 30.65
C ASP A 723 13.45 -1.12 30.06
N THR A 724 13.58 -0.77 28.79
CA THR A 724 12.57 0.05 28.09
C THR A 724 11.21 -0.65 28.06
N GLY A 725 10.14 0.13 28.21
CA GLY A 725 8.77 -0.35 28.02
C GLY A 725 8.27 -0.24 26.56
N VAL A 726 9.16 0.01 25.61
CA VAL A 726 8.82 0.17 24.19
C VAL A 726 8.59 -1.19 23.55
N HIS A 727 7.53 -1.32 22.76
CA HIS A 727 7.29 -2.49 21.94
C HIS A 727 8.19 -2.47 20.68
N LEU A 728 8.89 -3.56 20.42
CA LEU A 728 9.79 -3.74 19.29
C LEU A 728 9.40 -4.98 18.48
N PRO A 729 9.70 -5.02 17.16
CA PRO A 729 9.66 -6.27 16.38
C PRO A 729 10.49 -7.37 17.03
N ALA A 730 10.11 -8.62 16.81
CA ALA A 730 10.68 -9.78 17.52
C ALA A 730 12.21 -9.89 17.40
N ASP A 731 12.78 -9.65 16.23
CA ASP A 731 14.22 -9.67 15.98
C ASP A 731 14.95 -8.52 16.68
N ALA A 732 14.38 -7.32 16.66
CA ALA A 732 14.90 -6.14 17.37
C ALA A 732 14.84 -6.34 18.89
N ALA A 733 13.73 -6.87 19.40
CA ALA A 733 13.58 -7.23 20.82
C ALA A 733 14.58 -8.29 21.24
N ALA A 734 14.80 -9.34 20.43
CA ALA A 734 15.81 -10.36 20.69
C ALA A 734 17.24 -9.80 20.73
N ARG A 735 17.56 -8.86 19.83
CA ARG A 735 18.85 -8.16 19.82
C ARG A 735 19.05 -7.33 21.10
N LEU A 736 18.02 -6.58 21.51
CA LEU A 736 18.06 -5.82 22.75
C LEU A 736 18.24 -6.73 23.98
N ALA A 737 17.50 -7.84 24.04
CA ALA A 737 17.60 -8.81 25.15
C ALA A 737 18.99 -9.46 25.26
N ALA A 738 19.68 -9.64 24.14
CA ALA A 738 21.04 -10.20 24.08
C ALA A 738 22.12 -9.17 24.47
N SER A 739 21.81 -7.88 24.54
CA SER A 739 22.76 -6.83 24.90
C SER A 739 23.11 -6.85 26.40
N ALA A 740 24.33 -6.44 26.77
CA ALA A 740 24.75 -6.41 28.17
C ALA A 740 24.16 -5.21 28.94
N GLY A 741 23.94 -4.06 28.31
CA GLY A 741 23.54 -2.82 28.99
C GLY A 741 22.60 -1.92 28.19
N GLY A 742 22.07 -2.40 27.09
CA GLY A 742 21.31 -1.61 26.13
C GLY A 742 21.99 -1.56 24.77
N LEU A 743 21.40 -0.85 23.80
CA LEU A 743 21.91 -0.73 22.43
C LEU A 743 22.24 0.74 22.12
N CYS A 744 23.45 0.98 21.65
CA CYS A 744 23.86 2.24 21.05
C CYS A 744 25.06 1.97 20.15
N GLU A 745 24.82 1.76 18.88
CA GLU A 745 25.89 1.44 17.93
C GLU A 745 25.58 1.89 16.51
N LEU A 746 26.62 2.14 15.75
CA LEU A 746 26.60 2.26 14.31
C LEU A 746 27.49 1.13 13.76
N ALA A 747 26.89 0.15 13.09
CA ALA A 747 27.61 -1.02 12.62
C ALA A 747 28.36 -0.74 11.29
N ASP A 748 27.71 -0.09 10.34
CA ASP A 748 28.32 0.41 9.10
C ASP A 748 27.43 1.48 8.47
N ALA A 749 28.04 2.25 7.55
CA ALA A 749 27.35 3.19 6.69
C ALA A 749 27.84 3.02 5.24
N ARG A 750 26.91 3.13 4.29
CA ARG A 750 27.21 2.98 2.87
C ARG A 750 26.39 3.95 2.02
N ILE A 751 26.89 4.21 0.83
CA ILE A 751 26.19 4.94 -0.22
C ILE A 751 25.67 3.92 -1.24
N ASP A 752 24.40 4.05 -1.61
CA ASP A 752 23.72 3.37 -2.71
C ASP A 752 23.35 4.42 -3.76
N GLN A 753 24.12 4.48 -4.85
CA GLN A 753 23.84 5.33 -5.99
C GLN A 753 23.56 4.45 -7.20
N ARG A 754 22.56 4.81 -7.99
CA ARG A 754 22.14 4.05 -9.17
C ARG A 754 22.27 4.88 -10.43
N ALA A 755 22.85 4.29 -11.48
CA ALA A 755 22.90 4.88 -12.80
C ALA A 755 21.48 4.94 -13.41
N ARG A 756 21.19 6.01 -14.16
CA ARG A 756 19.89 6.19 -14.83
C ARG A 756 20.02 5.87 -16.32
N TRP A 757 19.09 5.07 -16.80
CA TRP A 757 19.04 4.61 -18.18
C TRP A 757 17.64 4.86 -18.75
N ARG A 758 17.58 5.04 -20.07
CA ARG A 758 16.35 5.21 -20.83
C ARG A 758 16.33 4.22 -21.98
N GLU A 759 15.18 3.63 -22.23
CA GLU A 759 14.96 2.73 -23.35
C GLU A 759 15.17 3.46 -24.70
N ILE A 760 15.92 2.83 -25.62
CA ILE A 760 16.05 3.24 -27.02
C ILE A 760 14.96 2.46 -27.80
N ARG A 761 14.02 3.20 -28.38
CA ARG A 761 12.96 2.63 -29.23
C ARG A 761 13.21 2.86 -30.69
#